data_a1e505e5315718d1c9e2bd0bebea56ff
#
_entry.id   a1e505e5315718d1c9e2bd0bebea56ff
#
_cell.length_a   1.000
_cell.length_b   1.000
_cell.length_c   1.000
_cell.angle_alpha   90.00
_cell.angle_beta   90.00
_cell.angle_gamma   90.00
#
_symmetry.space_group_name_H-M   'P 1'
#
loop_
_entity.id
_entity.type
_entity.pdbx_description
1 polymer ?
#
loop_
_entity_poly.entity_id
_entity_poly.type
_entity_poly.pdbx_seq_one_letter_code
_entity_poly.pdbx_strand_id
1 'polypeptide(L)'
;TGVQTCALPICREQAPLLDATGEKSWWSNGIFSGMPNYQISPTYGSSALLGWVGRLITLLSTGPLSFVFLYLFGFYILMRSLKQRPLVSAFGAVAWAFSSYFFIIIAAGHLWKVATLGFIPPTIAGLVLAYRGKYLWGALVTALFTGLQLYSNHPQMTYYFLFVMLFLVIAYGVEAARKHTWAQWLKASGAVIVGGLMGLMMNLPNMYHTWQYAKESMRGKSELTFNPAKMSKQSAAAAAQTGASGADNAEGTDRATNGLDRDYITQWSYGIDETLTLMIANFKGGGSASIQQLDNADQLNGYEETLQHAGQLQQAMGENAGSLPGINQYWGNQPFTVGPVYVGAIICFLFLLSLGFVRGPMKWGLLAATFLSLLFAWGKNLMPVTDFFIDHLPMYAKFRTVSSALVVAEFTIPLLAILALSEVIRRPEDLLKTRRGQYSLLFAGVFSAGLCLLFAVAPSLSNLLADSDKEIFTQLQSVGVPADFVSSYRAAVTTLHGSILSADAWRSFFLIAIAITLIAIYARYPKKLPAPLMVGALLVLTLGDMWTVNKRYLNTDSFSEPQVMEEGLKKTPADETILQDKSLDYRVLNLGNGGSPFNETSNQTAYWHKSVGGYHAAKLHRYQDLIDAYLNAECVALNKAIQQHYNALLADSNHLAARGITSQADLVKAVSQELRTDSVSPVLNMLNTKWVILAGGQFAVENPGTNGNAWFVDRLDFVPNADAELKALAKTDLKHAAVADERFKTDLATSTLGNGTVKLTHYQPNELRYAVQSDKGGVVALSEIYYPGWTATLDGQEIPVARVNYVLRAVKVPAGQHTLVLTFRPSSVSTTEIIAYLTLALLALGFAFALWQSFRSQKGKAEETA
;
A
#
# COMPACT_ATOMS: atom_id res chain seq x y z
N THR A 1 -7.01 -1.84 9.04
CA THR A 1 -7.72 -2.62 8.07
C THR A 1 -6.79 -3.46 7.20
N GLY A 2 -6.56 -3.28 5.91
CA GLY A 2 -5.82 -4.24 5.08
C GLY A 2 -4.44 -4.69 5.58
N VAL A 3 -3.66 -3.86 6.28
CA VAL A 3 -2.37 -4.27 6.86
C VAL A 3 -2.56 -5.08 8.14
N GLN A 4 -3.54 -4.74 8.96
CA GLN A 4 -3.87 -5.53 10.15
C GLN A 4 -4.45 -6.90 9.77
N THR A 5 -5.28 -6.98 8.74
CA THR A 5 -5.83 -8.25 8.25
C THR A 5 -4.78 -9.16 7.61
N CYS A 6 -3.70 -8.61 7.02
CA CYS A 6 -2.57 -9.44 6.58
C CYS A 6 -1.71 -9.97 7.76
N ALA A 7 -1.59 -9.20 8.83
CA ALA A 7 -0.76 -9.58 9.98
C ALA A 7 -1.44 -10.58 10.94
N LEU A 8 -2.77 -10.47 11.11
CA LEU A 8 -3.54 -11.32 12.05
C LEU A 8 -3.41 -12.83 11.78
N PRO A 9 -3.56 -13.34 10.53
CA PRO A 9 -3.38 -14.76 10.24
C PRO A 9 -1.99 -15.26 10.63
N ILE A 10 -0.97 -14.47 10.33
CA ILE A 10 0.43 -14.80 10.61
C ILE A 10 0.73 -14.75 12.10
N CYS A 11 0.24 -13.75 12.81
CA CYS A 11 0.35 -13.71 14.27
C CYS A 11 -0.23 -14.98 14.91
N ARG A 12 -1.36 -15.49 14.38
CA ARG A 12 -1.98 -16.71 14.85
C ARG A 12 -1.18 -17.97 14.53
N GLU A 13 -0.54 -18.05 13.36
CA GLU A 13 0.36 -19.15 13.00
C GLU A 13 1.65 -19.12 13.84
N GLN A 14 2.15 -17.93 14.17
CA GLN A 14 3.39 -17.71 14.92
C GLN A 14 3.26 -17.93 16.42
N ALA A 15 2.13 -17.56 17.03
CA ALA A 15 1.97 -17.58 18.47
C ALA A 15 2.28 -18.96 19.09
N PRO A 16 1.75 -20.09 18.58
CA PRO A 16 2.06 -21.41 19.12
C PRO A 16 3.54 -21.79 19.04
N LEU A 17 4.23 -21.38 17.96
CA LEU A 17 5.67 -21.63 17.82
C LEU A 17 6.45 -20.82 18.85
N LEU A 18 6.14 -19.53 18.96
CA LEU A 18 6.81 -18.62 19.90
C LEU A 18 6.58 -19.05 21.36
N ASP A 19 5.34 -19.43 21.71
CA ASP A 19 4.97 -19.86 23.06
C ASP A 19 5.64 -21.18 23.43
N ALA A 20 5.72 -22.12 22.49
CA ALA A 20 6.30 -23.45 22.74
C ALA A 20 7.83 -23.48 22.73
N THR A 21 8.49 -22.65 21.92
CA THR A 21 9.93 -22.76 21.64
C THR A 21 10.70 -21.46 21.91
N GLY A 22 10.03 -20.33 22.07
CA GLY A 22 10.65 -18.99 22.07
C GLY A 22 11.21 -18.57 20.70
N GLU A 23 11.03 -19.39 19.66
CA GLU A 23 11.54 -19.14 18.32
C GLU A 23 10.55 -18.33 17.47
N LYS A 24 11.06 -17.37 16.70
CA LYS A 24 10.25 -16.59 15.76
C LYS A 24 10.10 -17.33 14.43
N SER A 25 8.93 -17.21 13.83
CA SER A 25 8.74 -17.73 12.48
C SER A 25 9.28 -16.74 11.42
N TRP A 26 10.11 -17.26 10.51
CA TRP A 26 10.60 -16.53 9.33
C TRP A 26 9.86 -16.91 8.07
N TRP A 27 9.05 -17.95 8.12
CA TRP A 27 8.18 -18.41 7.03
C TRP A 27 6.73 -18.49 7.49
N SER A 28 5.79 -18.26 6.59
CA SER A 28 4.35 -18.46 6.82
C SER A 28 3.73 -19.21 5.66
N ASN A 29 2.89 -20.19 5.96
CA ASN A 29 2.04 -20.89 4.99
C ASN A 29 0.59 -20.35 4.97
N GLY A 30 0.30 -19.29 5.72
CA GLY A 30 -1.04 -18.72 5.85
C GLY A 30 -1.64 -18.21 4.55
N ILE A 31 -0.83 -17.70 3.63
CA ILE A 31 -1.27 -17.15 2.34
C ILE A 31 -0.38 -17.63 1.19
N PHE A 32 -0.97 -17.72 -0.02
CA PHE A 32 -0.27 -18.07 -1.27
C PHE A 32 0.58 -19.35 -1.18
N SER A 33 0.11 -20.35 -0.43
CA SER A 33 0.81 -21.61 -0.21
C SER A 33 2.20 -21.48 0.43
N GLY A 34 2.59 -20.30 0.87
CA GLY A 34 3.83 -20.04 1.59
C GLY A 34 4.65 -18.87 1.07
N MET A 35 5.13 -18.05 2.00
CA MET A 35 6.03 -16.93 1.72
C MET A 35 6.85 -16.52 2.96
N PRO A 36 7.99 -15.83 2.75
CA PRO A 36 8.78 -15.30 3.86
C PRO A 36 8.00 -14.27 4.69
N ASN A 37 8.13 -14.35 5.99
CA ASN A 37 7.39 -13.56 6.95
C ASN A 37 7.89 -12.11 7.10
N TYR A 38 9.13 -11.81 6.68
CA TYR A 38 9.72 -10.48 6.90
C TYR A 38 9.02 -9.33 6.17
N GLN A 39 8.06 -9.62 5.27
CA GLN A 39 7.26 -8.60 4.61
C GLN A 39 5.89 -8.38 5.24
N ILE A 40 5.41 -9.34 6.03
CA ILE A 40 4.06 -9.33 6.55
C ILE A 40 4.06 -8.91 8.01
N SER A 41 4.97 -9.47 8.81
CA SER A 41 5.10 -9.18 10.24
C SER A 41 6.57 -9.23 10.68
N PRO A 42 7.38 -8.23 10.30
CA PRO A 42 8.78 -8.21 10.68
C PRO A 42 8.93 -8.09 12.21
N THR A 43 9.53 -9.09 12.83
CA THR A 43 9.68 -9.20 14.30
C THR A 43 11.13 -9.22 14.74
N TYR A 44 11.95 -8.31 14.21
CA TYR A 44 13.36 -8.18 14.61
C TYR A 44 13.49 -7.64 16.04
N GLY A 45 14.44 -8.17 16.81
CA GLY A 45 14.67 -7.74 18.19
C GLY A 45 15.11 -6.29 18.31
N SER A 46 16.00 -5.84 17.42
CA SER A 46 16.43 -4.44 17.34
C SER A 46 15.28 -3.48 17.06
N SER A 47 14.30 -3.90 16.27
CA SER A 47 13.10 -3.11 15.95
C SER A 47 12.22 -2.84 17.17
N ALA A 48 12.22 -3.70 18.17
CA ALA A 48 11.46 -3.51 19.41
C ALA A 48 11.92 -2.26 20.18
N LEU A 49 13.23 -1.97 20.21
CA LEU A 49 13.77 -0.77 20.87
C LEU A 49 13.31 0.52 20.15
N LEU A 50 13.36 0.53 18.81
CA LEU A 50 12.83 1.67 18.02
C LEU A 50 11.33 1.85 18.23
N GLY A 51 10.59 0.74 18.30
CA GLY A 51 9.16 0.75 18.60
C GLY A 51 8.84 1.35 19.97
N TRP A 52 9.64 1.07 20.99
CA TRP A 52 9.51 1.70 22.30
C TRP A 52 9.79 3.21 22.26
N VAL A 53 10.84 3.64 21.58
CA VAL A 53 11.14 5.07 21.40
C VAL A 53 10.02 5.77 20.64
N GLY A 54 9.49 5.16 19.56
CA GLY A 54 8.35 5.67 18.84
C GLY A 54 7.11 5.86 19.72
N ARG A 55 6.78 4.87 20.55
CA ARG A 55 5.67 4.95 21.52
C ARG A 55 5.86 6.03 22.56
N LEU A 56 7.08 6.23 23.06
CA LEU A 56 7.37 7.34 23.98
C LEU A 56 7.15 8.69 23.31
N ILE A 57 7.56 8.86 22.05
CA ILE A 57 7.34 10.11 21.31
C ILE A 57 5.83 10.37 21.10
N THR A 58 5.03 9.33 20.90
CA THR A 58 3.56 9.44 20.77
C THR A 58 2.82 9.38 22.11
N LEU A 59 3.52 9.68 23.22
CA LEU A 59 2.98 9.72 24.60
C LEU A 59 2.34 8.42 25.03
N LEU A 60 2.88 7.27 24.57
CA LEU A 60 2.36 5.92 24.82
C LEU A 60 0.90 5.72 24.36
N SER A 61 0.34 6.68 23.63
CA SER A 61 -0.99 6.58 23.05
C SER A 61 -1.01 5.61 21.86
N THR A 62 -2.14 4.96 21.66
CA THR A 62 -2.41 4.12 20.51
C THR A 62 -3.62 4.67 19.74
N GLY A 63 -3.66 4.41 18.44
CA GLY A 63 -4.78 4.82 17.60
C GLY A 63 -4.60 6.20 16.92
N PRO A 64 -5.66 6.71 16.28
CA PRO A 64 -5.59 7.88 15.38
C PRO A 64 -5.07 9.15 16.02
N LEU A 65 -5.39 9.39 17.29
CA LEU A 65 -4.98 10.59 18.02
C LEU A 65 -3.45 10.69 18.15
N SER A 66 -2.76 9.56 18.34
CA SER A 66 -1.30 9.52 18.44
C SER A 66 -0.62 9.98 17.14
N PHE A 67 -1.21 9.70 15.99
CA PHE A 67 -0.68 10.11 14.69
C PHE A 67 -0.88 11.60 14.44
N VAL A 68 -2.05 12.15 14.78
CA VAL A 68 -2.29 13.61 14.68
C VAL A 68 -1.32 14.36 15.60
N PHE A 69 -1.11 13.85 16.83
CA PHE A 69 -0.11 14.40 17.74
C PHE A 69 1.30 14.34 17.13
N LEU A 70 1.69 13.21 16.53
CA LEU A 70 2.99 13.04 15.90
C LEU A 70 3.22 14.05 14.75
N TYR A 71 2.19 14.31 13.95
CA TYR A 71 2.27 15.30 12.87
C TYR A 71 2.44 16.72 13.42
N LEU A 72 1.64 17.11 14.43
CA LEU A 72 1.76 18.41 15.10
C LEU A 72 3.14 18.59 15.71
N PHE A 73 3.59 17.61 16.48
CA PHE A 73 4.88 17.63 17.17
C PHE A 73 6.06 17.65 16.19
N GLY A 74 6.05 16.78 15.19
CA GLY A 74 7.12 16.67 14.19
C GLY A 74 7.31 17.97 13.41
N PHE A 75 6.23 18.56 12.92
CA PHE A 75 6.31 19.81 12.15
C PHE A 75 6.64 21.02 13.06
N TYR A 76 6.15 21.02 14.30
CA TYR A 76 6.53 22.04 15.28
C TYR A 76 8.05 22.03 15.53
N ILE A 77 8.67 20.84 15.71
CA ILE A 77 10.13 20.70 15.84
C ILE A 77 10.84 21.30 14.62
N LEU A 78 10.38 21.00 13.42
CA LEU A 78 10.95 21.57 12.19
C LEU A 78 10.88 23.09 12.18
N MET A 79 9.72 23.67 12.49
CA MET A 79 9.55 25.13 12.54
C MET A 79 10.43 25.78 13.61
N ARG A 80 10.59 25.13 14.76
CA ARG A 80 11.52 25.60 15.82
C ARG A 80 12.99 25.50 15.38
N SER A 81 13.35 24.46 14.63
CA SER A 81 14.69 24.34 14.03
C SER A 81 14.98 25.48 13.05
N LEU A 82 13.96 26.00 12.37
CA LEU A 82 14.02 27.17 11.49
C LEU A 82 13.94 28.51 12.24
N LYS A 83 14.00 28.50 13.59
CA LYS A 83 13.91 29.69 14.48
C LYS A 83 12.59 30.46 14.35
N GLN A 84 11.50 29.81 13.95
CA GLN A 84 10.20 30.48 13.93
C GLN A 84 9.69 30.73 15.35
N ARG A 85 8.87 31.77 15.52
CA ARG A 85 8.24 32.10 16.83
C ARG A 85 7.29 30.98 17.25
N PRO A 86 7.06 30.68 18.54
CA PRO A 86 6.25 29.56 19.00
C PRO A 86 4.86 29.49 18.36
N LEU A 87 4.10 30.60 18.35
CA LEU A 87 2.76 30.66 17.78
C LEU A 87 2.76 30.43 16.27
N VAL A 88 3.74 30.95 15.53
CA VAL A 88 3.92 30.70 14.08
C VAL A 88 4.29 29.25 13.83
N SER A 89 5.09 28.65 14.72
CA SER A 89 5.43 27.22 14.66
C SER A 89 4.20 26.33 14.89
N ALA A 90 3.33 26.71 15.84
CA ALA A 90 2.08 26.02 16.10
C ALA A 90 1.12 26.13 14.90
N PHE A 91 1.02 27.31 14.28
CA PHE A 91 0.24 27.47 13.06
C PHE A 91 0.74 26.55 11.93
N GLY A 92 2.06 26.49 11.70
CA GLY A 92 2.64 25.57 10.72
C GLY A 92 2.35 24.11 11.04
N ALA A 93 2.42 23.74 12.32
CA ALA A 93 2.09 22.39 12.76
C ALA A 93 0.62 22.02 12.45
N VAL A 94 -0.32 22.93 12.69
CA VAL A 94 -1.73 22.76 12.35
C VAL A 94 -1.92 22.68 10.83
N ALA A 95 -1.30 23.58 10.06
CA ALA A 95 -1.40 23.59 8.62
C ALA A 95 -0.90 22.29 7.96
N TRP A 96 0.12 21.64 8.54
CA TRP A 96 0.59 20.33 8.12
C TRP A 96 -0.34 19.21 8.62
N ALA A 97 -0.55 19.12 9.93
CA ALA A 97 -1.22 17.98 10.56
C ALA A 97 -2.69 17.82 10.14
N PHE A 98 -3.35 18.89 9.73
CA PHE A 98 -4.75 18.89 9.29
C PHE A 98 -4.93 18.86 7.77
N SER A 99 -3.87 18.70 6.97
CA SER A 99 -4.00 18.38 5.56
C SER A 99 -4.84 17.10 5.39
N SER A 100 -5.81 17.13 4.46
CA SER A 100 -6.88 16.11 4.44
C SER A 100 -6.36 14.70 4.15
N TYR A 101 -5.30 14.58 3.38
CA TYR A 101 -4.71 13.28 3.05
C TYR A 101 -4.35 12.44 4.27
N PHE A 102 -3.90 13.07 5.38
CA PHE A 102 -3.56 12.34 6.59
C PHE A 102 -4.77 11.71 7.25
N PHE A 103 -5.91 12.40 7.26
CA PHE A 103 -7.17 11.85 7.76
C PHE A 103 -7.69 10.75 6.85
N ILE A 104 -7.60 10.94 5.54
CA ILE A 104 -8.00 9.95 4.52
C ILE A 104 -7.21 8.64 4.68
N ILE A 105 -5.87 8.72 4.82
CA ILE A 105 -5.05 7.51 4.99
C ILE A 105 -5.19 6.86 6.38
N ILE A 106 -5.59 7.62 7.41
CA ILE A 106 -5.99 7.07 8.71
C ILE A 106 -7.31 6.31 8.56
N ALA A 107 -8.33 6.89 7.93
CA ALA A 107 -9.61 6.23 7.64
C ALA A 107 -9.42 4.96 6.80
N ALA A 108 -8.55 5.01 5.80
CA ALA A 108 -8.19 3.86 4.97
C ALA A 108 -7.31 2.82 5.69
N GLY A 109 -6.86 3.08 6.93
CA GLY A 109 -6.08 2.15 7.74
C GLY A 109 -4.61 1.97 7.31
N HIS A 110 -4.05 2.90 6.54
CA HIS A 110 -2.65 2.85 6.10
C HIS A 110 -1.67 3.32 7.19
N LEU A 111 -1.72 2.70 8.37
CA LEU A 111 -1.04 3.17 9.58
C LEU A 111 0.49 3.27 9.44
N TRP A 112 1.12 2.38 8.68
CA TRP A 112 2.57 2.43 8.43
C TRP A 112 2.97 3.65 7.59
N LYS A 113 2.15 3.99 6.58
CA LYS A 113 2.32 5.22 5.81
C LYS A 113 2.16 6.46 6.70
N VAL A 114 1.10 6.45 7.53
CA VAL A 114 0.79 7.51 8.49
C VAL A 114 1.98 7.75 9.45
N ALA A 115 2.50 6.70 10.07
CA ALA A 115 3.65 6.80 10.99
C ALA A 115 4.91 7.32 10.28
N THR A 116 5.23 6.78 9.09
CA THR A 116 6.38 7.23 8.29
C THR A 116 6.34 8.73 8.03
N LEU A 117 5.18 9.25 7.59
CA LEU A 117 5.01 10.67 7.29
C LEU A 117 5.19 11.56 8.53
N GLY A 118 4.75 11.10 9.70
CA GLY A 118 4.89 11.86 10.95
C GLY A 118 6.36 12.04 11.38
N PHE A 119 7.25 11.10 11.06
CA PHE A 119 8.68 11.19 11.37
C PHE A 119 9.51 11.99 10.35
N ILE A 120 8.94 12.37 9.21
CA ILE A 120 9.65 13.12 8.16
C ILE A 120 10.01 14.56 8.58
N PRO A 121 9.10 15.39 9.11
CA PRO A 121 9.45 16.75 9.49
C PRO A 121 10.60 16.84 10.49
N PRO A 122 10.68 16.03 11.56
CA PRO A 122 11.83 16.06 12.46
C PRO A 122 13.12 15.51 11.82
N THR A 123 13.05 14.59 10.84
CA THR A 123 14.23 14.20 10.04
C THR A 123 14.80 15.41 9.29
N ILE A 124 13.95 16.21 8.65
CA ILE A 124 14.35 17.45 7.97
C ILE A 124 14.84 18.50 8.98
N ALA A 125 14.28 18.54 10.20
CA ALA A 125 14.80 19.39 11.26
C ALA A 125 16.25 19.06 11.63
N GLY A 126 16.63 17.78 11.62
CA GLY A 126 18.02 17.34 11.79
C GLY A 126 18.94 17.90 10.71
N LEU A 127 18.52 17.83 9.44
CA LEU A 127 19.23 18.47 8.31
C LEU A 127 19.39 19.97 8.57
N VAL A 128 18.33 20.68 8.90
CA VAL A 128 18.37 22.13 9.18
C VAL A 128 19.33 22.45 10.32
N LEU A 129 19.36 21.67 11.40
CA LEU A 129 20.28 21.83 12.52
C LEU A 129 21.75 21.68 12.07
N ALA A 130 22.06 20.70 11.24
CA ALA A 130 23.40 20.50 10.70
C ALA A 130 23.86 21.70 9.89
N TYR A 131 23.04 22.22 8.96
CA TYR A 131 23.37 23.41 8.15
C TYR A 131 23.42 24.71 8.95
N ARG A 132 22.89 24.66 10.17
CA ARG A 132 23.05 25.78 11.15
C ARG A 132 24.26 25.63 12.07
N GLY A 133 25.19 24.74 11.73
CA GLY A 133 26.44 24.51 12.45
C GLY A 133 26.32 23.61 13.69
N LYS A 134 25.14 23.06 13.98
CA LYS A 134 24.91 22.10 15.07
C LYS A 134 25.11 20.67 14.57
N TYR A 135 26.30 20.34 14.06
CA TYR A 135 26.60 19.12 13.32
C TYR A 135 26.24 17.85 14.11
N LEU A 136 26.66 17.74 15.38
CA LEU A 136 26.38 16.57 16.22
C LEU A 136 24.87 16.39 16.44
N TRP A 137 24.18 17.43 16.87
CA TRP A 137 22.73 17.38 17.05
C TRP A 137 21.98 17.11 15.73
N GLY A 138 22.47 17.70 14.62
CA GLY A 138 21.94 17.46 13.30
C GLY A 138 22.06 15.98 12.90
N ALA A 139 23.24 15.38 13.09
CA ALA A 139 23.47 13.96 12.80
C ALA A 139 22.58 13.05 13.67
N LEU A 140 22.52 13.27 14.99
CA LEU A 140 21.77 12.44 15.93
C LEU A 140 20.26 12.52 15.68
N VAL A 141 19.73 13.72 15.46
CA VAL A 141 18.30 13.92 15.15
C VAL A 141 17.93 13.29 13.83
N THR A 142 18.76 13.49 12.78
CA THR A 142 18.58 12.80 11.49
C THR A 142 18.61 11.28 11.66
N ALA A 143 19.57 10.74 12.41
CA ALA A 143 19.68 9.29 12.65
C ALA A 143 18.45 8.73 13.34
N LEU A 144 18.03 9.34 14.45
CA LEU A 144 16.88 8.88 15.22
C LEU A 144 15.60 8.85 14.37
N PHE A 145 15.27 9.98 13.73
CA PHE A 145 14.01 10.08 13.00
C PHE A 145 14.03 9.38 11.64
N THR A 146 15.18 9.26 10.97
CA THR A 146 15.33 8.33 9.84
C THR A 146 15.14 6.88 10.29
N GLY A 147 15.69 6.50 11.45
CA GLY A 147 15.50 5.16 12.03
C GLY A 147 14.03 4.87 12.30
N LEU A 148 13.30 5.77 12.94
CA LEU A 148 11.86 5.63 13.21
C LEU A 148 11.02 5.64 11.92
N GLN A 149 11.39 6.45 10.94
CA GLN A 149 10.76 6.49 9.63
C GLN A 149 10.87 5.16 8.89
N LEU A 150 12.07 4.56 8.84
CA LEU A 150 12.31 3.26 8.21
C LEU A 150 11.69 2.11 9.01
N TYR A 151 11.67 2.21 10.34
CA TYR A 151 10.95 1.28 11.22
C TYR A 151 9.46 1.22 10.89
N SER A 152 8.85 2.34 10.50
CA SER A 152 7.45 2.40 10.09
C SER A 152 7.17 1.71 8.74
N ASN A 153 8.19 1.17 8.11
CA ASN A 153 8.15 0.23 6.97
C ASN A 153 7.33 0.69 5.76
N HIS A 154 7.43 1.99 5.39
CA HIS A 154 6.82 2.50 4.16
C HIS A 154 7.86 3.22 3.27
N PRO A 155 8.73 2.49 2.55
CA PRO A 155 9.87 3.03 1.80
C PRO A 155 9.51 4.08 0.75
N GLN A 156 8.32 3.98 0.13
CA GLN A 156 7.85 4.92 -0.90
C GLN A 156 7.77 6.36 -0.37
N MET A 157 7.26 6.56 0.85
CA MET A 157 7.18 7.90 1.44
C MET A 157 8.58 8.45 1.73
N THR A 158 9.45 7.62 2.30
CA THR A 158 10.86 7.98 2.52
C THR A 158 11.55 8.37 1.21
N TYR A 159 11.32 7.61 0.14
CA TYR A 159 11.88 7.87 -1.18
C TYR A 159 11.47 9.25 -1.74
N TYR A 160 10.20 9.62 -1.66
CA TYR A 160 9.74 10.92 -2.14
C TYR A 160 10.37 12.08 -1.35
N PHE A 161 10.55 11.92 -0.05
CA PHE A 161 11.16 12.96 0.77
C PHE A 161 12.69 13.03 0.68
N LEU A 162 13.37 12.04 0.12
CA LEU A 162 14.78 12.17 -0.25
C LEU A 162 14.98 13.29 -1.28
N PHE A 163 14.03 13.50 -2.20
CA PHE A 163 14.11 14.62 -3.15
C PHE A 163 13.97 15.97 -2.45
N VAL A 164 13.11 16.08 -1.42
CA VAL A 164 13.03 17.30 -0.60
C VAL A 164 14.39 17.58 0.07
N MET A 165 14.98 16.57 0.69
CA MET A 165 16.29 16.69 1.34
C MET A 165 17.38 17.07 0.32
N LEU A 166 17.38 16.43 -0.84
CA LEU A 166 18.34 16.71 -1.93
C LEU A 166 18.22 18.18 -2.39
N PHE A 167 17.03 18.67 -2.67
CA PHE A 167 16.83 20.05 -3.09
C PHE A 167 17.19 21.06 -1.98
N LEU A 168 16.97 20.73 -0.72
CA LEU A 168 17.45 21.55 0.40
C LEU A 168 18.98 21.55 0.49
N VAL A 169 19.63 20.41 0.34
CA VAL A 169 21.12 20.32 0.30
C VAL A 169 21.68 21.18 -0.83
N ILE A 170 21.08 21.12 -2.02
CA ILE A 170 21.46 21.96 -3.17
C ILE A 170 21.23 23.44 -2.84
N ALA A 171 20.09 23.79 -2.25
CA ALA A 171 19.78 25.17 -1.86
C ALA A 171 20.79 25.74 -0.86
N TYR A 172 21.18 24.96 0.16
CA TYR A 172 22.26 25.33 1.08
C TYR A 172 23.64 25.38 0.37
N GLY A 173 23.88 24.54 -0.64
CA GLY A 173 25.07 24.61 -1.48
C GLY A 173 25.16 25.89 -2.29
N VAL A 174 24.04 26.33 -2.89
CA VAL A 174 23.95 27.64 -3.56
C VAL A 174 24.20 28.79 -2.58
N GLU A 175 23.71 28.69 -1.36
CA GLU A 175 23.97 29.68 -0.32
C GLU A 175 25.46 29.70 0.10
N ALA A 176 26.05 28.49 0.25
CA ALA A 176 27.47 28.32 0.59
C ALA A 176 28.38 28.87 -0.52
N ALA A 177 28.05 28.69 -1.79
CA ALA A 177 28.73 29.27 -2.93
C ALA A 177 28.71 30.81 -2.89
N ARG A 178 27.54 31.40 -2.62
CA ARG A 178 27.37 32.85 -2.52
C ARG A 178 28.10 33.49 -1.33
N LYS A 179 28.26 32.72 -0.23
CA LYS A 179 28.89 33.19 1.02
C LYS A 179 30.31 32.67 1.22
N HIS A 180 30.86 31.92 0.26
CA HIS A 180 32.17 31.26 0.33
C HIS A 180 32.33 30.35 1.56
N THR A 181 31.27 29.63 2.00
CA THR A 181 31.26 28.79 3.19
C THR A 181 31.23 27.29 2.92
N TRP A 182 31.94 26.84 1.89
CA TRP A 182 31.95 25.42 1.42
C TRP A 182 32.37 24.42 2.50
N ALA A 183 33.37 24.75 3.34
CA ALA A 183 33.79 23.87 4.42
C ALA A 183 32.67 23.58 5.43
N GLN A 184 31.83 24.57 5.72
CA GLN A 184 30.68 24.41 6.61
C GLN A 184 29.59 23.54 5.94
N TRP A 185 29.35 23.78 4.65
CA TRP A 185 28.40 22.97 3.87
C TRP A 185 28.82 21.50 3.80
N LEU A 186 30.11 21.21 3.54
CA LEU A 186 30.64 19.84 3.54
C LEU A 186 30.50 19.16 4.89
N LYS A 187 30.83 19.84 6.00
CA LYS A 187 30.67 19.30 7.36
C LYS A 187 29.20 19.00 7.67
N ALA A 188 28.27 19.89 7.28
CA ALA A 188 26.84 19.70 7.47
C ALA A 188 26.31 18.54 6.64
N SER A 189 26.69 18.46 5.35
CA SER A 189 26.31 17.35 4.46
C SER A 189 26.84 16.03 5.00
N GLY A 190 28.10 15.97 5.44
CA GLY A 190 28.70 14.79 6.07
C GLY A 190 27.94 14.36 7.33
N ALA A 191 27.54 15.30 8.19
CA ALA A 191 26.74 15.01 9.38
C ALA A 191 25.36 14.41 9.03
N VAL A 192 24.69 14.95 8.01
CA VAL A 192 23.40 14.44 7.54
C VAL A 192 23.54 13.04 6.93
N ILE A 193 24.58 12.81 6.11
CA ILE A 193 24.86 11.49 5.52
C ILE A 193 25.13 10.46 6.62
N VAL A 194 25.98 10.77 7.59
CA VAL A 194 26.28 9.89 8.73
C VAL A 194 24.98 9.59 9.49
N GLY A 195 24.15 10.61 9.78
CA GLY A 195 22.86 10.42 10.44
C GLY A 195 21.91 9.51 9.64
N GLY A 196 21.80 9.75 8.33
CA GLY A 196 20.98 8.91 7.44
C GLY A 196 21.47 7.46 7.39
N LEU A 197 22.78 7.24 7.28
CA LEU A 197 23.38 5.89 7.29
C LEU A 197 23.15 5.19 8.64
N MET A 198 23.30 5.89 9.77
CA MET A 198 22.97 5.32 11.09
C MET A 198 21.48 4.92 11.16
N GLY A 199 20.57 5.77 10.66
CA GLY A 199 19.14 5.45 10.58
C GLY A 199 18.85 4.20 9.76
N LEU A 200 19.58 4.03 8.64
CA LEU A 200 19.51 2.82 7.80
C LEU A 200 20.05 1.59 8.53
N MET A 201 21.22 1.71 9.17
CA MET A 201 21.86 0.58 9.88
C MET A 201 21.05 0.08 11.07
N MET A 202 20.32 0.95 11.77
CA MET A 202 19.38 0.56 12.82
C MET A 202 18.22 -0.31 12.32
N ASN A 203 17.89 -0.22 11.03
CA ASN A 203 16.84 -1.01 10.37
C ASN A 203 17.42 -2.02 9.37
N LEU A 204 18.72 -2.29 9.43
CA LEU A 204 19.41 -3.16 8.47
C LEU A 204 18.73 -4.54 8.33
N PRO A 205 18.28 -5.22 9.41
CA PRO A 205 17.56 -6.49 9.27
C PRO A 205 16.37 -6.40 8.33
N ASN A 206 15.47 -5.45 8.58
CA ASN A 206 14.27 -5.26 7.74
C ASN A 206 14.64 -4.82 6.33
N MET A 207 15.54 -3.86 6.17
CA MET A 207 15.92 -3.31 4.86
C MET A 207 16.63 -4.35 3.99
N TYR A 208 17.54 -5.13 4.56
CA TYR A 208 18.29 -6.17 3.85
C TYR A 208 17.35 -7.28 3.35
N HIS A 209 16.49 -7.82 4.24
CA HIS A 209 15.58 -8.89 3.88
C HIS A 209 14.47 -8.40 2.93
N THR A 210 13.99 -7.15 3.08
CA THR A 210 13.09 -6.53 2.11
C THR A 210 13.73 -6.43 0.72
N TRP A 211 15.00 -6.02 0.66
CA TRP A 211 15.73 -5.93 -0.61
C TRP A 211 15.96 -7.30 -1.26
N GLN A 212 16.30 -8.33 -0.48
CA GLN A 212 16.40 -9.71 -0.98
C GLN A 212 15.05 -10.23 -1.49
N TYR A 213 14.00 -10.06 -0.68
CA TYR A 213 12.65 -10.48 -1.03
C TYR A 213 12.11 -9.77 -2.28
N ALA A 214 12.39 -8.49 -2.43
CA ALA A 214 11.92 -7.70 -3.58
C ALA A 214 12.36 -8.30 -4.93
N LYS A 215 13.48 -9.02 -4.97
CA LYS A 215 13.97 -9.67 -6.18
C LYS A 215 13.06 -10.82 -6.64
N GLU A 216 12.47 -11.54 -5.67
CA GLU A 216 11.61 -12.70 -5.91
C GLU A 216 10.12 -12.33 -5.98
N SER A 217 9.77 -11.09 -5.61
CA SER A 217 8.39 -10.60 -5.58
C SER A 217 8.00 -9.90 -6.89
N MET A 218 6.72 -9.59 -7.05
CA MET A 218 6.19 -8.77 -8.16
C MET A 218 6.90 -7.41 -8.33
N ARG A 219 7.72 -6.98 -7.37
CA ARG A 219 8.56 -5.78 -7.46
C ARG A 219 9.95 -6.08 -8.07
N GLY A 220 10.26 -7.36 -8.32
CA GLY A 220 11.44 -7.82 -9.03
C GLY A 220 11.24 -7.81 -10.54
N LYS A 221 12.26 -8.25 -11.26
CA LYS A 221 12.16 -8.50 -12.71
C LYS A 221 11.52 -9.88 -12.91
N SER A 222 10.54 -9.98 -13.82
CA SER A 222 10.00 -11.27 -14.24
C SER A 222 11.10 -12.13 -14.88
N GLU A 223 11.07 -13.43 -14.63
CA GLU A 223 11.87 -14.40 -15.37
C GLU A 223 11.23 -14.77 -16.73
N LEU A 224 9.94 -14.49 -16.88
CA LEU A 224 9.21 -14.76 -18.13
C LEU A 224 9.46 -13.68 -19.18
N THR A 225 9.50 -14.10 -20.44
CA THR A 225 9.59 -13.22 -21.61
C THR A 225 8.23 -12.90 -22.23
N PHE A 226 7.15 -13.53 -21.74
CA PHE A 226 5.78 -13.33 -22.20
C PHE A 226 4.81 -13.06 -21.03
N ASN A 227 3.62 -12.54 -21.36
CA ASN A 227 2.58 -12.33 -20.35
C ASN A 227 1.81 -13.63 -20.10
N PRO A 228 1.87 -14.23 -18.88
CA PRO A 228 1.22 -15.52 -18.58
C PRO A 228 -0.30 -15.47 -18.67
N ALA A 229 -0.95 -14.32 -18.48
CA ALA A 229 -2.40 -14.16 -18.64
C ALA A 229 -2.90 -14.46 -20.09
N LYS A 230 -2.02 -14.40 -21.09
CA LYS A 230 -2.37 -14.81 -22.45
C LYS A 230 -2.62 -16.32 -22.58
N MET A 231 -2.05 -17.14 -21.68
CA MET A 231 -2.28 -18.59 -21.67
C MET A 231 -3.70 -18.93 -21.20
N SER A 232 -4.20 -18.26 -20.16
CA SER A 232 -5.57 -18.46 -19.66
C SER A 232 -6.63 -17.99 -20.64
N LYS A 233 -6.37 -16.89 -21.39
CA LYS A 233 -7.27 -16.41 -22.46
C LYS A 233 -7.37 -17.37 -23.63
N GLN A 234 -6.30 -18.06 -24.01
CA GLN A 234 -6.33 -19.11 -25.04
C GLN A 234 -7.14 -20.33 -24.57
N SER A 235 -7.04 -20.71 -23.31
CA SER A 235 -7.85 -21.79 -22.71
C SER A 235 -9.32 -21.37 -22.56
N ALA A 236 -9.59 -20.10 -22.21
CA ALA A 236 -10.94 -19.53 -22.12
C ALA A 236 -11.58 -19.32 -23.49
N ALA A 237 -10.85 -18.93 -24.53
CA ALA A 237 -11.35 -18.85 -25.92
C ALA A 237 -11.67 -20.22 -26.51
N ALA A 238 -10.94 -21.26 -26.13
CA ALA A 238 -11.31 -22.64 -26.42
C ALA A 238 -12.56 -23.10 -25.65
N ALA A 239 -12.80 -22.57 -24.46
CA ALA A 239 -14.00 -22.79 -23.63
C ALA A 239 -15.17 -21.86 -23.96
N ALA A 240 -14.93 -20.64 -24.48
CA ALA A 240 -15.95 -19.64 -24.84
C ALA A 240 -16.66 -19.92 -26.19
N GLN A 241 -16.23 -20.94 -26.91
CA GLN A 241 -17.14 -21.57 -27.89
C GLN A 241 -18.37 -22.19 -27.22
N THR A 242 -18.47 -22.12 -25.89
CA THR A 242 -19.61 -22.54 -25.04
C THR A 242 -20.03 -21.43 -24.07
N GLY A 243 -20.28 -20.23 -24.57
CA GLY A 243 -21.09 -19.17 -23.94
C GLY A 243 -20.83 -18.86 -22.46
N ALA A 244 -19.83 -18.03 -22.15
CA ALA A 244 -19.77 -17.25 -20.91
C ALA A 244 -18.91 -15.99 -21.13
N SER A 245 -19.58 -14.85 -21.06
CA SER A 245 -18.99 -13.51 -21.11
C SER A 245 -18.48 -13.09 -19.74
N GLY A 246 -17.31 -12.48 -19.68
CA GLY A 246 -16.86 -11.70 -18.55
C GLY A 246 -15.38 -11.82 -18.25
N ALA A 247 -14.55 -11.03 -18.90
CA ALA A 247 -13.24 -10.66 -18.38
C ALA A 247 -12.79 -9.35 -19.03
N ASP A 248 -12.68 -8.31 -18.21
CA ASP A 248 -12.28 -6.98 -18.57
C ASP A 248 -10.84 -6.88 -19.06
N ASN A 249 -10.69 -6.08 -20.06
CA ASN A 249 -9.60 -5.43 -20.71
C ASN A 249 -8.35 -5.19 -19.83
N ALA A 250 -7.31 -5.97 -20.12
CA ALA A 250 -5.94 -5.56 -19.91
C ALA A 250 -5.15 -5.80 -21.19
N GLU A 251 -5.29 -4.92 -22.17
CA GLU A 251 -4.29 -4.74 -23.20
C GLU A 251 -3.08 -4.02 -22.57
N GLY A 252 -2.28 -4.79 -21.81
CA GLY A 252 -0.99 -4.32 -21.32
C GLY A 252 -0.03 -4.16 -22.50
N THR A 253 0.43 -2.95 -22.73
CA THR A 253 1.52 -2.68 -23.68
C THR A 253 2.77 -3.45 -23.26
N ASP A 254 3.35 -4.21 -24.19
CA ASP A 254 4.51 -5.12 -24.04
C ASP A 254 5.84 -4.42 -23.65
N ARG A 255 5.83 -3.37 -22.85
CA ARG A 255 7.06 -2.73 -22.34
C ARG A 255 7.36 -3.20 -20.92
N ALA A 256 8.13 -4.29 -20.81
CA ALA A 256 8.65 -4.75 -19.53
C ALA A 256 9.44 -3.64 -18.81
N THR A 257 9.08 -3.33 -17.58
CA THR A 257 9.87 -2.45 -16.71
C THR A 257 10.86 -3.26 -15.87
N ASN A 258 11.80 -2.60 -15.20
CA ASN A 258 12.64 -3.23 -14.17
C ASN A 258 11.90 -3.40 -12.82
N GLY A 259 10.57 -3.43 -12.81
CA GLY A 259 9.73 -3.49 -11.63
C GLY A 259 8.29 -3.85 -11.97
N LEU A 260 7.36 -3.06 -11.43
CA LEU A 260 5.92 -3.22 -11.66
C LEU A 260 5.55 -2.82 -13.10
N ASP A 261 4.44 -3.34 -13.58
CA ASP A 261 3.85 -2.95 -14.86
C ASP A 261 3.52 -1.46 -14.92
N ARG A 262 3.60 -0.83 -16.11
CA ARG A 262 3.38 0.63 -16.29
C ARG A 262 1.96 1.05 -15.95
N ASP A 263 0.97 0.27 -16.36
CA ASP A 263 -0.43 0.57 -16.10
C ASP A 263 -0.72 0.43 -14.60
N TYR A 264 -0.13 -0.58 -13.95
CA TYR A 264 -0.25 -0.77 -12.51
C TYR A 264 0.45 0.31 -11.70
N ILE A 265 1.61 0.84 -12.15
CA ILE A 265 2.30 1.97 -11.53
C ILE A 265 1.42 3.22 -11.57
N THR A 266 0.78 3.47 -12.73
CA THR A 266 0.08 4.72 -13.06
C THR A 266 -1.43 4.66 -12.86
N GLN A 267 -1.98 3.53 -12.41
CA GLN A 267 -3.41 3.32 -12.24
C GLN A 267 -4.08 4.42 -11.40
N TRP A 268 -3.45 4.84 -10.29
CA TRP A 268 -3.87 5.98 -9.48
C TRP A 268 -3.05 7.22 -9.86
N SER A 269 -3.34 7.79 -11.00
CA SER A 269 -2.77 9.07 -11.47
C SER A 269 -3.71 10.22 -11.18
N TYR A 270 -3.17 11.30 -10.68
CA TYR A 270 -3.92 12.52 -10.34
C TYR A 270 -4.20 13.35 -11.59
N GLY A 271 -5.41 13.87 -11.74
CA GLY A 271 -5.74 14.76 -12.84
C GLY A 271 -4.92 16.07 -12.78
N ILE A 272 -4.53 16.61 -13.94
CA ILE A 272 -3.79 17.89 -13.98
C ILE A 272 -4.65 19.01 -13.40
N ASP A 273 -5.91 19.09 -13.79
CA ASP A 273 -6.89 20.05 -13.27
C ASP A 273 -7.33 19.72 -11.85
N GLU A 274 -7.32 18.43 -11.46
CA GLU A 274 -7.57 17.96 -10.09
C GLU A 274 -6.57 18.57 -9.09
N THR A 275 -5.43 19.11 -9.54
CA THR A 275 -4.47 19.84 -8.68
C THR A 275 -5.12 21.03 -7.94
N LEU A 276 -6.22 21.57 -8.44
CA LEU A 276 -6.96 22.64 -7.77
C LEU A 276 -7.71 22.18 -6.51
N THR A 277 -7.85 20.87 -6.27
CA THR A 277 -8.37 20.32 -5.01
C THR A 277 -7.49 20.69 -3.80
N LEU A 278 -6.19 20.95 -4.02
CA LEU A 278 -5.31 21.48 -2.96
C LEU A 278 -5.87 22.77 -2.32
N MET A 279 -6.67 23.54 -3.04
CA MET A 279 -7.23 24.83 -2.63
C MET A 279 -8.77 24.84 -2.55
N ILE A 280 -9.47 24.07 -3.37
CA ILE A 280 -10.93 23.92 -3.39
C ILE A 280 -11.23 22.45 -3.19
N ALA A 281 -11.63 22.04 -1.98
CA ALA A 281 -11.67 20.63 -1.57
C ALA A 281 -12.49 19.73 -2.54
N ASN A 282 -13.68 20.19 -2.95
CA ASN A 282 -14.53 19.43 -3.88
C ASN A 282 -14.37 19.89 -5.35
N PHE A 283 -13.16 20.26 -5.78
CA PHE A 283 -12.93 20.63 -7.17
C PHE A 283 -13.23 19.49 -8.16
N LYS A 284 -13.00 18.25 -7.75
CA LYS A 284 -13.39 17.02 -8.45
C LYS A 284 -14.31 16.15 -7.59
N GLY A 285 -15.08 16.78 -6.72
CA GLY A 285 -15.96 16.11 -5.78
C GLY A 285 -15.26 15.55 -4.56
N GLY A 286 -15.97 14.71 -3.82
CA GLY A 286 -15.51 14.13 -2.56
C GLY A 286 -14.79 12.79 -2.72
N GLY A 287 -15.21 11.79 -1.92
CA GLY A 287 -14.80 10.41 -2.07
C GLY A 287 -15.66 9.68 -3.12
N SER A 288 -15.21 8.49 -3.52
CA SER A 288 -15.99 7.59 -4.39
C SER A 288 -17.10 6.91 -3.58
N ALA A 289 -18.00 7.73 -3.05
CA ALA A 289 -19.18 7.32 -2.32
C ALA A 289 -20.44 7.61 -3.14
N SER A 290 -21.53 6.92 -2.85
CA SER A 290 -22.83 7.18 -3.50
C SER A 290 -23.27 8.62 -3.26
N ILE A 291 -23.91 9.22 -4.25
CA ILE A 291 -24.54 10.56 -4.15
C ILE A 291 -25.55 10.62 -2.98
N GLN A 292 -26.21 9.51 -2.67
CA GLN A 292 -27.15 9.41 -1.55
C GLN A 292 -26.51 9.65 -0.16
N GLN A 293 -25.19 9.56 -0.04
CA GLN A 293 -24.43 9.80 1.19
C GLN A 293 -23.88 11.23 1.30
N LEU A 294 -24.37 12.14 0.48
CA LEU A 294 -23.91 13.53 0.46
C LEU A 294 -24.53 14.32 1.61
N ASP A 295 -23.72 14.94 2.45
CA ASP A 295 -24.19 15.81 3.54
C ASP A 295 -24.84 17.08 2.99
N ASN A 296 -25.98 17.49 3.56
CA ASN A 296 -26.74 18.68 3.17
C ASN A 296 -27.10 18.74 1.66
N ALA A 297 -27.37 17.58 1.09
CA ALA A 297 -27.57 17.41 -0.35
C ALA A 297 -28.82 18.12 -0.88
N ASP A 298 -29.88 18.24 -0.06
CA ASP A 298 -31.16 18.91 -0.37
C ASP A 298 -30.98 20.39 -0.73
N GLN A 299 -29.86 21.00 -0.34
CA GLN A 299 -29.53 22.40 -0.68
C GLN A 299 -28.77 22.54 -2.01
N LEU A 300 -28.45 21.43 -2.67
CA LEU A 300 -27.66 21.41 -3.90
C LEU A 300 -28.57 21.27 -5.13
N ASN A 301 -28.41 22.18 -6.08
CA ASN A 301 -29.15 22.12 -7.35
C ASN A 301 -28.80 20.84 -8.12
N GLY A 302 -29.80 20.17 -8.67
CA GLY A 302 -29.66 18.93 -9.42
C GLY A 302 -29.66 17.66 -8.56
N TYR A 303 -29.69 17.77 -7.23
CA TYR A 303 -29.68 16.58 -6.35
C TYR A 303 -30.97 15.76 -6.48
N GLU A 304 -32.12 16.37 -6.23
CA GLU A 304 -33.42 15.70 -6.33
C GLU A 304 -33.67 15.10 -7.71
N GLU A 305 -33.34 15.85 -8.77
CA GLU A 305 -33.51 15.38 -10.15
C GLU A 305 -32.59 14.19 -10.44
N THR A 306 -31.36 14.20 -9.91
CA THR A 306 -30.42 13.07 -10.05
C THR A 306 -30.94 11.83 -9.36
N LEU A 307 -31.46 11.94 -8.13
CA LEU A 307 -32.06 10.83 -7.39
C LEU A 307 -33.32 10.30 -8.07
N GLN A 308 -34.18 11.19 -8.59
CA GLN A 308 -35.39 10.79 -9.32
C GLN A 308 -35.05 9.96 -10.56
N HIS A 309 -34.08 10.39 -11.37
CA HIS A 309 -33.65 9.63 -12.53
C HIS A 309 -33.03 8.29 -12.16
N ALA A 310 -32.19 8.24 -11.10
CA ALA A 310 -31.62 6.99 -10.60
C ALA A 310 -32.70 6.01 -10.12
N GLY A 311 -33.72 6.51 -9.38
CA GLY A 311 -34.86 5.71 -8.92
C GLY A 311 -35.72 5.18 -10.06
N GLN A 312 -36.02 5.98 -11.08
CA GLN A 312 -36.74 5.56 -12.28
C GLN A 312 -35.96 4.47 -13.05
N LEU A 313 -34.64 4.63 -13.15
CA LEU A 313 -33.77 3.63 -13.78
C LEU A 313 -33.79 2.31 -13.03
N GLN A 314 -33.72 2.35 -11.69
CA GLN A 314 -33.78 1.18 -10.85
C GLN A 314 -35.13 0.43 -11.00
N GLN A 315 -36.24 1.17 -11.04
CA GLN A 315 -37.56 0.57 -11.26
C GLN A 315 -37.69 -0.06 -12.67
N ALA A 316 -37.17 0.62 -13.69
CA ALA A 316 -37.26 0.13 -15.07
C ALA A 316 -36.42 -1.12 -15.33
N MET A 317 -35.26 -1.24 -14.70
CA MET A 317 -34.30 -2.35 -14.91
C MET A 317 -34.51 -3.52 -13.93
N GLY A 318 -35.26 -3.36 -12.85
CA GLY A 318 -35.52 -4.41 -11.87
C GLY A 318 -34.22 -5.02 -11.29
N GLU A 319 -34.12 -6.36 -11.28
CA GLU A 319 -32.93 -7.06 -10.78
C GLU A 319 -31.64 -6.75 -11.56
N ASN A 320 -31.74 -6.35 -12.82
CA ASN A 320 -30.60 -5.96 -13.64
C ASN A 320 -30.01 -4.59 -13.29
N ALA A 321 -30.73 -3.76 -12.50
CA ALA A 321 -30.23 -2.46 -12.05
C ALA A 321 -28.97 -2.56 -11.18
N GLY A 322 -28.81 -3.65 -10.43
CA GLY A 322 -27.62 -3.91 -9.60
C GLY A 322 -26.34 -4.16 -10.39
N SER A 323 -26.42 -4.38 -11.70
CA SER A 323 -25.26 -4.57 -12.59
C SER A 323 -24.66 -3.27 -13.12
N LEU A 324 -25.36 -2.12 -12.98
CA LEU A 324 -24.87 -0.82 -13.42
C LEU A 324 -24.14 -0.10 -12.29
N PRO A 325 -22.94 0.44 -12.54
CA PRO A 325 -22.25 1.28 -11.57
C PRO A 325 -23.05 2.56 -11.32
N GLY A 326 -23.24 2.93 -10.05
CA GLY A 326 -23.92 4.17 -9.68
C GLY A 326 -23.05 5.39 -9.92
N ILE A 327 -23.67 6.57 -10.11
CA ILE A 327 -22.97 7.85 -10.14
C ILE A 327 -22.41 8.15 -8.73
N ASN A 328 -21.15 8.53 -8.69
CA ASN A 328 -20.41 8.81 -7.47
C ASN A 328 -20.28 10.32 -7.19
N GLN A 329 -19.92 10.66 -5.96
CA GLN A 329 -19.55 12.02 -5.57
C GLN A 329 -18.23 12.51 -6.16
N TYR A 330 -17.38 11.60 -6.66
CA TYR A 330 -16.06 11.87 -7.22
C TYR A 330 -16.08 11.74 -8.74
N TRP A 331 -15.60 12.76 -9.44
CA TRP A 331 -15.52 12.81 -10.92
C TRP A 331 -14.13 13.17 -11.42
N GLY A 332 -13.07 12.80 -10.67
CA GLY A 332 -11.66 12.95 -11.07
C GLY A 332 -11.14 11.77 -11.89
N ASN A 333 -9.81 11.75 -12.09
CA ASN A 333 -9.14 10.80 -12.99
C ASN A 333 -8.67 9.50 -12.30
N GLN A 334 -8.80 9.37 -10.97
CA GLN A 334 -8.43 8.15 -10.25
C GLN A 334 -9.56 7.13 -10.32
N PRO A 335 -9.27 5.82 -10.31
CA PRO A 335 -10.32 4.78 -10.33
C PRO A 335 -11.30 4.93 -9.17
N PHE A 336 -10.78 5.23 -7.99
CA PHE A 336 -11.54 5.60 -6.79
C PHE A 336 -10.63 6.34 -5.80
N THR A 337 -11.25 7.10 -4.91
CA THR A 337 -10.58 7.80 -3.79
C THR A 337 -11.48 7.84 -2.57
N VAL A 338 -10.87 7.88 -1.38
CA VAL A 338 -11.62 8.08 -0.12
C VAL A 338 -11.95 9.57 0.07
N GLY A 339 -11.21 10.47 -0.55
CA GLY A 339 -11.44 11.91 -0.49
C GLY A 339 -10.33 12.72 -1.18
N PRO A 340 -10.50 14.05 -1.32
CA PRO A 340 -9.57 14.92 -2.01
C PRO A 340 -8.31 15.22 -1.18
N VAL A 341 -7.20 15.48 -1.86
CA VAL A 341 -5.99 16.04 -1.24
C VAL A 341 -6.18 17.55 -1.09
N TYR A 342 -6.41 18.02 0.12
CA TYR A 342 -6.69 19.43 0.44
C TYR A 342 -5.70 19.97 1.47
N VAL A 343 -5.02 21.07 1.14
CA VAL A 343 -3.98 21.69 1.99
C VAL A 343 -4.51 22.92 2.75
N GLY A 344 -5.68 23.41 2.39
CA GLY A 344 -6.33 24.57 2.98
C GLY A 344 -6.26 25.83 2.09
N ALA A 345 -7.39 26.51 1.94
CA ALA A 345 -7.51 27.69 1.09
C ALA A 345 -6.55 28.82 1.49
N ILE A 346 -6.50 29.16 2.80
CA ILE A 346 -5.61 30.19 3.34
C ILE A 346 -4.14 29.80 3.16
N ILE A 347 -3.80 28.53 3.33
CA ILE A 347 -2.43 28.03 3.16
C ILE A 347 -1.97 28.13 1.70
N CYS A 348 -2.83 27.80 0.76
CA CYS A 348 -2.54 27.99 -0.66
C CYS A 348 -2.34 29.47 -1.04
N PHE A 349 -3.15 30.38 -0.51
CA PHE A 349 -2.92 31.81 -0.68
C PHE A 349 -1.56 32.25 -0.13
N LEU A 350 -1.20 31.85 1.11
CA LEU A 350 0.10 32.17 1.72
C LEU A 350 1.27 31.54 0.95
N PHE A 351 1.09 30.33 0.41
CA PHE A 351 2.07 29.70 -0.46
C PHE A 351 2.31 30.54 -1.72
N LEU A 352 1.25 30.97 -2.42
CA LEU A 352 1.38 31.85 -3.58
C LEU A 352 2.04 33.17 -3.24
N LEU A 353 1.73 33.76 -2.08
CA LEU A 353 2.41 34.94 -1.56
C LEU A 353 3.91 34.71 -1.37
N SER A 354 4.30 33.47 -0.96
CA SER A 354 5.71 33.09 -0.76
C SER A 354 6.54 33.21 -2.03
N LEU A 355 5.93 32.99 -3.20
CA LEU A 355 6.64 32.99 -4.48
C LEU A 355 7.31 34.32 -4.79
N GLY A 356 6.64 35.41 -4.48
CA GLY A 356 7.18 36.76 -4.63
C GLY A 356 7.86 37.28 -3.35
N PHE A 357 7.33 37.03 -2.17
CA PHE A 357 7.69 37.73 -0.94
C PHE A 357 8.84 37.07 -0.14
N VAL A 358 8.96 35.73 -0.12
CA VAL A 358 10.07 35.01 0.52
C VAL A 358 11.34 35.13 -0.34
N ARG A 359 12.50 35.27 0.33
CA ARG A 359 13.82 35.39 -0.30
C ARG A 359 14.70 34.22 0.09
N GLY A 360 15.70 33.93 -0.74
CA GLY A 360 16.73 32.92 -0.45
C GLY A 360 16.59 31.63 -1.25
N PRO A 361 17.67 30.82 -1.31
CA PRO A 361 17.72 29.62 -2.13
C PRO A 361 16.80 28.49 -1.62
N MET A 362 16.54 28.41 -0.30
CA MET A 362 15.63 27.41 0.30
C MET A 362 14.24 27.44 -0.38
N LYS A 363 13.72 28.65 -0.68
CA LYS A 363 12.45 28.78 -1.41
C LYS A 363 12.46 28.00 -2.74
N TRP A 364 13.52 28.15 -3.51
CA TRP A 364 13.64 27.52 -4.82
C TRP A 364 13.79 26.00 -4.70
N GLY A 365 14.52 25.50 -3.67
CA GLY A 365 14.60 24.08 -3.38
C GLY A 365 13.24 23.46 -3.05
N LEU A 366 12.47 24.13 -2.17
CA LEU A 366 11.12 23.67 -1.81
C LEU A 366 10.15 23.74 -3.01
N LEU A 367 10.24 24.80 -3.84
CA LEU A 367 9.43 24.92 -5.06
C LEU A 367 9.76 23.82 -6.07
N ALA A 368 11.05 23.51 -6.24
CA ALA A 368 11.44 22.41 -7.13
C ALA A 368 10.88 21.06 -6.65
N ALA A 369 10.91 20.82 -5.31
CA ALA A 369 10.31 19.63 -4.73
C ALA A 369 8.79 19.59 -4.93
N THR A 370 8.09 20.73 -4.74
CA THR A 370 6.64 20.85 -5.00
C THR A 370 6.33 20.50 -6.45
N PHE A 371 7.03 21.12 -7.39
CA PHE A 371 6.81 20.89 -8.81
C PHE A 371 7.09 19.44 -9.23
N LEU A 372 8.20 18.86 -8.74
CA LEU A 372 8.52 17.46 -9.01
C LEU A 372 7.43 16.51 -8.47
N SER A 373 6.87 16.81 -7.29
CA SER A 373 5.80 15.99 -6.72
C SER A 373 4.51 16.02 -7.55
N LEU A 374 4.19 17.17 -8.13
CA LEU A 374 3.06 17.30 -9.06
C LEU A 374 3.30 16.49 -10.35
N LEU A 375 4.51 16.58 -10.92
CA LEU A 375 4.90 15.79 -12.09
C LEU A 375 4.78 14.29 -11.83
N PHE A 376 5.23 13.81 -10.65
CA PHE A 376 5.07 12.43 -10.26
C PHE A 376 3.59 12.04 -10.13
N ALA A 377 2.78 12.88 -9.50
CA ALA A 377 1.38 12.60 -9.21
C ALA A 377 0.49 12.54 -10.46
N TRP A 378 0.81 13.34 -11.49
CA TRP A 378 0.03 13.35 -12.75
C TRP A 378 0.14 12.04 -13.55
N GLY A 379 1.20 11.25 -13.37
CA GLY A 379 1.33 9.88 -13.87
C GLY A 379 0.88 9.72 -15.33
N LYS A 380 -0.14 8.89 -15.60
CA LYS A 380 -0.66 8.64 -16.96
C LYS A 380 -1.16 9.90 -17.67
N ASN A 381 -1.55 10.94 -16.92
CA ASN A 381 -2.02 12.21 -17.50
C ASN A 381 -0.87 13.07 -18.06
N LEU A 382 0.41 12.66 -17.82
CA LEU A 382 1.59 13.26 -18.43
C LEU A 382 2.62 12.15 -18.77
N MET A 383 2.20 11.16 -19.57
CA MET A 383 2.92 9.93 -19.83
C MET A 383 4.37 10.10 -20.30
N PRO A 384 4.72 11.04 -21.21
CA PRO A 384 6.11 11.21 -21.66
C PRO A 384 7.10 11.51 -20.53
N VAL A 385 6.67 12.26 -19.51
CA VAL A 385 7.48 12.57 -18.33
C VAL A 385 7.51 11.38 -17.37
N THR A 386 6.40 10.68 -17.24
CA THR A 386 6.27 9.51 -16.38
C THR A 386 7.12 8.35 -16.91
N ASP A 387 7.13 8.11 -18.22
CA ASP A 387 8.01 7.11 -18.86
C ASP A 387 9.48 7.40 -18.59
N PHE A 388 9.88 8.68 -18.72
CA PHE A 388 11.24 9.08 -18.38
C PHE A 388 11.60 8.71 -16.93
N PHE A 389 10.69 8.91 -15.96
CA PHE A 389 10.92 8.54 -14.57
C PHE A 389 10.96 7.03 -14.35
N ILE A 390 10.07 6.28 -15.00
CA ILE A 390 10.03 4.81 -14.92
C ILE A 390 11.34 4.21 -15.44
N ASP A 391 11.86 4.72 -16.55
CA ASP A 391 13.00 4.15 -17.24
C ASP A 391 14.34 4.58 -16.63
N HIS A 392 14.44 5.79 -16.07
CA HIS A 392 15.73 6.38 -15.68
C HIS A 392 15.88 6.64 -14.18
N LEU A 393 14.77 6.80 -13.44
CA LEU A 393 14.85 7.14 -12.02
C LEU A 393 14.96 5.87 -11.18
N PRO A 394 16.07 5.67 -10.43
CA PRO A 394 16.24 4.48 -9.60
C PRO A 394 15.06 4.26 -8.65
N MET A 395 14.59 3.02 -8.52
CA MET A 395 13.50 2.63 -7.63
C MET A 395 12.10 3.10 -8.01
N TYR A 396 11.91 4.06 -8.93
CA TYR A 396 10.59 4.60 -9.28
C TYR A 396 9.62 3.50 -9.72
N ALA A 397 10.05 2.60 -10.60
CA ALA A 397 9.26 1.46 -11.08
C ALA A 397 8.94 0.40 -9.99
N LYS A 398 9.44 0.54 -8.76
CA LYS A 398 9.12 -0.36 -7.63
C LYS A 398 7.88 0.09 -6.84
N PHE A 399 7.36 1.28 -7.12
CA PHE A 399 6.26 1.88 -6.38
C PHE A 399 5.02 2.04 -7.27
N ARG A 400 3.85 1.88 -6.67
CA ARG A 400 2.55 2.13 -7.33
C ARG A 400 1.88 3.37 -6.73
N THR A 401 0.74 3.79 -7.31
CA THR A 401 -0.07 4.89 -6.79
C THR A 401 0.74 6.18 -6.77
N VAL A 402 1.11 6.64 -7.97
CA VAL A 402 1.96 7.82 -8.17
C VAL A 402 1.37 9.10 -7.57
N SER A 403 0.02 9.21 -7.45
CA SER A 403 -0.66 10.30 -6.75
C SER A 403 -0.21 10.49 -5.30
N SER A 404 0.29 9.42 -4.64
CA SER A 404 0.86 9.50 -3.29
C SER A 404 2.07 10.45 -3.17
N ALA A 405 2.68 10.85 -4.30
CA ALA A 405 3.78 11.82 -4.30
C ALA A 405 3.32 13.22 -3.84
N LEU A 406 2.01 13.52 -3.91
CA LEU A 406 1.45 14.80 -3.42
C LEU A 406 1.74 15.09 -1.96
N VAL A 407 2.09 14.09 -1.13
CA VAL A 407 2.53 14.30 0.27
C VAL A 407 3.72 15.27 0.36
N VAL A 408 4.54 15.37 -0.69
CA VAL A 408 5.63 16.35 -0.77
C VAL A 408 5.07 17.75 -0.94
N ALA A 409 4.08 17.95 -1.83
CA ALA A 409 3.40 19.24 -1.97
C ALA A 409 2.67 19.64 -0.69
N GLU A 410 1.98 18.69 -0.04
CA GLU A 410 1.34 18.92 1.27
C GLU A 410 2.33 19.32 2.37
N PHE A 411 3.59 18.91 2.27
CA PHE A 411 4.65 19.35 3.19
C PHE A 411 5.23 20.71 2.80
N THR A 412 5.56 20.90 1.52
CA THR A 412 6.31 22.10 1.06
C THR A 412 5.43 23.34 0.97
N ILE A 413 4.14 23.17 0.64
CA ILE A 413 3.17 24.27 0.56
C ILE A 413 2.96 24.91 1.94
N PRO A 414 2.59 24.18 3.02
CA PRO A 414 2.51 24.77 4.36
C PRO A 414 3.83 25.37 4.84
N LEU A 415 4.96 24.72 4.58
CA LEU A 415 6.27 25.21 4.98
C LEU A 415 6.56 26.58 4.35
N LEU A 416 6.36 26.74 3.04
CA LEU A 416 6.53 28.01 2.33
C LEU A 416 5.51 29.05 2.75
N ALA A 417 4.25 28.65 2.99
CA ALA A 417 3.19 29.53 3.49
C ALA A 417 3.56 30.17 4.83
N ILE A 418 4.08 29.37 5.77
CA ILE A 418 4.48 29.85 7.09
C ILE A 418 5.76 30.70 7.03
N LEU A 419 6.67 30.39 6.11
CA LEU A 419 7.82 31.26 5.86
C LEU A 419 7.37 32.63 5.28
N ALA A 420 6.35 32.66 4.40
CA ALA A 420 5.78 33.92 3.93
C ALA A 420 5.14 34.74 5.05
N LEU A 421 4.34 34.09 5.91
CA LEU A 421 3.75 34.74 7.08
C LEU A 421 4.83 35.30 8.03
N SER A 422 5.91 34.55 8.26
CA SER A 422 7.04 35.01 9.05
C SER A 422 7.70 36.23 8.43
N GLU A 423 7.86 36.32 7.13
CA GLU A 423 8.39 37.51 6.44
C GLU A 423 7.42 38.68 6.50
N VAL A 424 6.10 38.47 6.42
CA VAL A 424 5.10 39.53 6.65
C VAL A 424 5.20 40.07 8.05
N ILE A 425 5.36 39.22 9.08
CA ILE A 425 5.51 39.67 10.47
C ILE A 425 6.81 40.43 10.65
N ARG A 426 7.89 40.02 9.98
CA ARG A 426 9.20 40.69 10.08
C ARG A 426 9.23 42.06 9.39
N ARG A 427 8.54 42.17 8.25
CA ARG A 427 8.56 43.33 7.36
C ARG A 427 7.15 43.71 6.90
N PRO A 428 6.22 44.08 7.82
CA PRO A 428 4.82 44.30 7.46
C PRO A 428 4.63 45.42 6.42
N GLU A 429 5.38 46.52 6.57
CA GLU A 429 5.27 47.67 5.67
C GLU A 429 5.71 47.36 4.23
N ASP A 430 6.70 46.47 4.05
CA ASP A 430 7.19 46.10 2.72
C ASP A 430 6.07 45.47 1.83
N LEU A 431 5.07 44.82 2.47
CA LEU A 431 3.96 44.18 1.72
C LEU A 431 3.13 45.20 0.95
N LEU A 432 2.85 46.37 1.50
CA LEU A 432 1.99 47.40 0.90
C LEU A 432 2.77 48.55 0.29
N LYS A 433 4.01 48.83 0.77
CA LYS A 433 4.81 50.01 0.35
C LYS A 433 5.76 49.70 -0.82
N THR A 434 6.20 48.41 -0.97
CA THR A 434 7.11 48.03 -2.06
C THR A 434 6.36 47.48 -3.25
N ARG A 435 6.82 47.81 -4.50
CA ARG A 435 6.27 47.20 -5.72
C ARG A 435 6.27 45.66 -5.66
N ARG A 436 7.35 45.09 -5.11
CA ARG A 436 7.45 43.64 -4.97
C ARG A 436 6.37 43.07 -4.04
N GLY A 437 6.12 43.70 -2.92
CA GLY A 437 5.08 43.29 -1.97
C GLY A 437 3.70 43.39 -2.60
N GLN A 438 3.39 44.53 -3.25
CA GLN A 438 2.11 44.76 -3.93
C GLN A 438 1.86 43.73 -5.04
N TYR A 439 2.85 43.49 -5.92
CA TYR A 439 2.72 42.47 -6.97
C TYR A 439 2.60 41.05 -6.40
N SER A 440 3.32 40.74 -5.31
CA SER A 440 3.19 39.44 -4.66
C SER A 440 1.80 39.21 -4.07
N LEU A 441 1.23 40.24 -3.43
CA LEU A 441 -0.11 40.20 -2.87
C LEU A 441 -1.18 40.10 -3.96
N LEU A 442 -1.06 40.93 -5.01
CA LEU A 442 -1.95 40.88 -6.17
C LEU A 442 -1.92 39.52 -6.86
N PHE A 443 -0.73 39.01 -7.15
CA PHE A 443 -0.54 37.69 -7.74
C PHE A 443 -1.19 36.59 -6.88
N ALA A 444 -0.88 36.57 -5.58
CA ALA A 444 -1.45 35.59 -4.67
C ALA A 444 -2.99 35.71 -4.60
N GLY A 445 -3.53 36.93 -4.54
CA GLY A 445 -4.98 37.17 -4.51
C GLY A 445 -5.69 36.73 -5.79
N VAL A 446 -5.14 37.06 -6.96
CA VAL A 446 -5.71 36.68 -8.26
C VAL A 446 -5.69 35.15 -8.46
N PHE A 447 -4.54 34.51 -8.19
CA PHE A 447 -4.38 33.06 -8.42
C PHE A 447 -4.88 32.19 -7.25
N SER A 448 -5.46 32.79 -6.21
CA SER A 448 -6.21 32.07 -5.18
C SER A 448 -7.67 32.52 -5.13
N ALA A 449 -7.98 33.67 -4.51
CA ALA A 449 -9.35 34.16 -4.42
C ALA A 449 -10.00 34.36 -5.80
N GLY A 450 -9.25 34.87 -6.79
CA GLY A 450 -9.77 35.06 -8.17
C GLY A 450 -10.15 33.76 -8.83
N LEU A 451 -9.34 32.69 -8.71
CA LEU A 451 -9.69 31.35 -9.22
C LEU A 451 -10.88 30.76 -8.47
N CYS A 452 -10.92 30.89 -7.14
CA CYS A 452 -12.06 30.42 -6.35
C CYS A 452 -13.36 31.12 -6.80
N LEU A 453 -13.33 32.46 -6.99
CA LEU A 453 -14.48 33.23 -7.48
C LEU A 453 -14.91 32.79 -8.89
N LEU A 454 -13.94 32.53 -9.77
CA LEU A 454 -14.21 32.08 -11.14
C LEU A 454 -15.03 30.79 -11.14
N PHE A 455 -14.58 29.78 -10.39
CA PHE A 455 -15.25 28.46 -10.31
C PHE A 455 -16.51 28.50 -9.44
N ALA A 456 -16.63 29.44 -8.52
CA ALA A 456 -17.84 29.66 -7.74
C ALA A 456 -19.00 30.17 -8.61
N VAL A 457 -18.70 31.08 -9.57
CA VAL A 457 -19.70 31.69 -10.46
C VAL A 457 -19.90 30.88 -11.76
N ALA A 458 -18.84 30.25 -12.25
CA ALA A 458 -18.85 29.52 -13.51
C ALA A 458 -18.23 28.10 -13.37
N PRO A 459 -18.87 27.18 -12.60
CA PRO A 459 -18.35 25.83 -12.38
C PRO A 459 -18.24 25.02 -13.69
N SER A 460 -19.04 25.33 -14.69
CA SER A 460 -19.02 24.69 -16.01
C SER A 460 -17.71 24.87 -16.80
N LEU A 461 -16.81 25.74 -16.37
CA LEU A 461 -15.45 25.84 -16.91
C LEU A 461 -14.56 24.65 -16.54
N SER A 462 -14.95 23.86 -15.53
CA SER A 462 -14.32 22.59 -15.20
C SER A 462 -15.04 21.43 -15.89
N ASN A 463 -14.31 20.34 -16.16
CA ASN A 463 -14.96 19.08 -16.53
C ASN A 463 -15.70 18.53 -15.33
N LEU A 464 -17.03 18.42 -15.40
CA LEU A 464 -17.93 18.01 -14.31
C LEU A 464 -18.37 16.54 -14.40
N LEU A 465 -17.83 15.75 -15.32
CA LEU A 465 -18.13 14.34 -15.49
C LEU A 465 -16.86 13.52 -15.59
N ALA A 466 -16.77 12.46 -14.81
CA ALA A 466 -15.71 11.47 -14.97
C ALA A 466 -15.85 10.72 -16.31
N ASP A 467 -14.77 10.05 -16.74
CA ASP A 467 -14.85 9.18 -17.91
C ASP A 467 -15.74 7.96 -17.61
N SER A 468 -15.72 7.46 -16.37
CA SER A 468 -16.66 6.42 -15.89
C SER A 468 -18.13 6.84 -16.00
N ASP A 469 -18.46 8.10 -15.68
CA ASP A 469 -19.84 8.62 -15.82
C ASP A 469 -20.28 8.61 -17.28
N LYS A 470 -19.38 9.02 -18.20
CA LYS A 470 -19.62 9.00 -19.64
C LYS A 470 -19.85 7.58 -20.17
N GLU A 471 -19.09 6.61 -19.65
CA GLU A 471 -19.26 5.19 -19.96
C GLU A 471 -20.62 4.67 -19.50
N ILE A 472 -21.05 5.02 -18.27
CA ILE A 472 -22.38 4.68 -17.75
C ILE A 472 -23.47 5.19 -18.69
N PHE A 473 -23.44 6.47 -19.07
CA PHE A 473 -24.43 7.03 -20.00
C PHE A 473 -24.42 6.36 -21.38
N THR A 474 -23.25 5.96 -21.86
CA THR A 474 -23.11 5.21 -23.12
C THR A 474 -23.69 3.79 -23.00
N GLN A 475 -23.44 3.11 -21.87
CA GLN A 475 -24.01 1.79 -21.59
C GLN A 475 -25.54 1.85 -21.49
N LEU A 476 -26.10 2.87 -20.81
CA LEU A 476 -27.56 3.07 -20.72
C LEU A 476 -28.21 3.17 -22.12
N GLN A 477 -27.58 3.90 -23.02
CA GLN A 477 -28.05 3.98 -24.41
C GLN A 477 -27.96 2.64 -25.14
N SER A 478 -26.88 1.87 -24.89
CA SER A 478 -26.69 0.57 -25.56
C SER A 478 -27.69 -0.50 -25.11
N VAL A 479 -28.22 -0.41 -23.88
CA VAL A 479 -29.26 -1.30 -23.35
C VAL A 479 -30.68 -0.81 -23.66
N GLY A 480 -30.84 0.24 -24.50
CA GLY A 480 -32.12 0.70 -24.99
C GLY A 480 -32.86 1.74 -24.14
N VAL A 481 -32.18 2.36 -23.16
CA VAL A 481 -32.76 3.49 -22.43
C VAL A 481 -32.98 4.70 -23.37
N PRO A 482 -34.14 5.38 -23.35
CA PRO A 482 -34.43 6.49 -24.25
C PRO A 482 -33.39 7.62 -24.20
N ALA A 483 -32.96 8.09 -25.34
CA ALA A 483 -31.91 9.14 -25.43
C ALA A 483 -32.26 10.43 -24.68
N ASP A 484 -33.53 10.82 -24.67
CA ASP A 484 -34.01 12.01 -23.94
C ASP A 484 -33.88 11.82 -22.42
N PHE A 485 -34.15 10.62 -21.93
CA PHE A 485 -33.95 10.29 -20.50
C PHE A 485 -32.46 10.37 -20.14
N VAL A 486 -31.58 9.73 -20.93
CA VAL A 486 -30.13 9.75 -20.69
C VAL A 486 -29.58 11.16 -20.73
N SER A 487 -30.04 12.01 -21.68
CA SER A 487 -29.63 13.42 -21.77
C SER A 487 -30.08 14.24 -20.57
N SER A 488 -31.30 14.03 -20.08
CA SER A 488 -31.84 14.67 -18.89
C SER A 488 -31.11 14.24 -17.62
N TYR A 489 -30.85 12.94 -17.44
CA TYR A 489 -30.09 12.41 -16.31
C TYR A 489 -28.67 12.96 -16.30
N ARG A 490 -27.97 12.98 -17.45
CA ARG A 490 -26.67 13.59 -17.60
C ARG A 490 -26.65 15.07 -17.23
N ALA A 491 -27.67 15.84 -17.63
CA ALA A 491 -27.79 17.24 -17.28
C ALA A 491 -28.00 17.45 -15.77
N ALA A 492 -28.82 16.62 -15.11
CA ALA A 492 -29.01 16.64 -13.66
C ALA A 492 -27.71 16.37 -12.91
N VAL A 493 -26.96 15.32 -13.28
CA VAL A 493 -25.65 14.98 -12.68
C VAL A 493 -24.66 16.14 -12.89
N THR A 494 -24.58 16.72 -14.07
CA THR A 494 -23.69 17.86 -14.36
C THR A 494 -24.05 19.08 -13.50
N THR A 495 -25.34 19.34 -13.30
CA THR A 495 -25.83 20.43 -12.44
C THR A 495 -25.45 20.19 -10.99
N LEU A 496 -25.63 18.96 -10.50
CA LEU A 496 -25.25 18.57 -9.13
C LEU A 496 -23.76 18.74 -8.89
N HIS A 497 -22.90 18.17 -9.74
CA HIS A 497 -21.44 18.29 -9.63
C HIS A 497 -20.99 19.77 -9.70
N GLY A 498 -21.61 20.57 -10.56
CA GLY A 498 -21.39 22.02 -10.65
C GLY A 498 -21.75 22.74 -9.35
N SER A 499 -22.85 22.37 -8.70
CA SER A 499 -23.28 22.99 -7.44
C SER A 499 -22.37 22.59 -6.27
N ILE A 500 -21.90 21.34 -6.23
CA ILE A 500 -20.89 20.88 -5.23
C ILE A 500 -19.58 21.69 -5.36
N LEU A 501 -19.06 21.83 -6.57
CA LEU A 501 -17.87 22.62 -6.85
C LEU A 501 -18.06 24.09 -6.46
N SER A 502 -19.18 24.70 -6.88
CA SER A 502 -19.50 26.09 -6.61
C SER A 502 -19.56 26.40 -5.11
N ALA A 503 -20.21 25.55 -4.31
CA ALA A 503 -20.34 25.71 -2.86
C ALA A 503 -18.95 25.75 -2.17
N ASP A 504 -18.06 24.80 -2.47
CA ASP A 504 -16.71 24.79 -1.89
C ASP A 504 -15.79 25.89 -2.43
N ALA A 505 -16.00 26.32 -3.69
CA ALA A 505 -15.28 27.45 -4.26
C ALA A 505 -15.65 28.77 -3.56
N TRP A 506 -16.95 29.02 -3.27
CA TRP A 506 -17.40 30.15 -2.45
C TRP A 506 -16.81 30.10 -1.05
N ARG A 507 -16.82 28.95 -0.38
CA ARG A 507 -16.20 28.78 0.95
C ARG A 507 -14.73 29.19 0.91
N SER A 508 -13.95 28.67 -0.05
CA SER A 508 -12.53 28.97 -0.19
C SER A 508 -12.28 30.45 -0.51
N PHE A 509 -13.13 31.06 -1.37
CA PHE A 509 -13.06 32.48 -1.69
C PHE A 509 -13.20 33.36 -0.45
N PHE A 510 -14.24 33.13 0.37
CA PHE A 510 -14.47 33.98 1.55
C PHE A 510 -13.35 33.82 2.60
N LEU A 511 -12.85 32.61 2.81
CA LEU A 511 -11.73 32.35 3.72
C LEU A 511 -10.45 33.09 3.29
N ILE A 512 -10.14 33.04 1.99
CA ILE A 512 -8.99 33.75 1.42
C ILE A 512 -9.19 35.28 1.51
N ALA A 513 -10.38 35.78 1.19
CA ALA A 513 -10.69 37.20 1.26
C ALA A 513 -10.53 37.76 2.70
N ILE A 514 -11.01 37.02 3.71
CA ILE A 514 -10.83 37.35 5.11
C ILE A 514 -9.32 37.35 5.47
N ALA A 515 -8.57 36.34 5.03
CA ALA A 515 -7.13 36.24 5.29
C ALA A 515 -6.34 37.41 4.66
N ILE A 516 -6.65 37.75 3.39
CA ILE A 516 -6.07 38.92 2.70
C ILE A 516 -6.36 40.18 3.52
N THR A 517 -7.61 40.38 3.92
CA THR A 517 -8.04 41.55 4.69
C THR A 517 -7.29 41.66 6.03
N LEU A 518 -7.21 40.57 6.80
CA LEU A 518 -6.49 40.55 8.09
C LEU A 518 -4.99 40.88 7.91
N ILE A 519 -4.35 40.30 6.90
CA ILE A 519 -2.93 40.56 6.60
C ILE A 519 -2.71 41.99 6.12
N ALA A 520 -3.61 42.55 5.29
CA ALA A 520 -3.53 43.91 4.81
C ALA A 520 -3.73 44.92 5.96
N ILE A 521 -4.70 44.68 6.86
CA ILE A 521 -4.91 45.49 8.07
C ILE A 521 -3.67 45.45 8.95
N TYR A 522 -3.10 44.27 9.18
CA TYR A 522 -1.86 44.13 9.94
C TYR A 522 -0.70 44.89 9.29
N ALA A 523 -0.51 44.73 7.98
CA ALA A 523 0.56 45.40 7.25
C ALA A 523 0.43 46.93 7.29
N ARG A 524 -0.81 47.43 7.30
CA ARG A 524 -1.12 48.87 7.35
C ARG A 524 -1.02 49.48 8.77
N TYR A 525 -1.42 48.71 9.78
CA TYR A 525 -1.55 49.14 11.16
C TYR A 525 -0.88 48.17 12.16
N PRO A 526 0.44 47.87 12.05
CA PRO A 526 1.08 46.83 12.85
C PRO A 526 1.13 47.12 14.34
N LYS A 527 0.99 48.44 14.71
CA LYS A 527 0.92 48.88 16.12
C LYS A 527 -0.50 48.71 16.70
N LYS A 528 -1.57 48.71 15.86
CA LYS A 528 -2.96 48.58 16.35
C LYS A 528 -3.40 47.13 16.39
N LEU A 529 -2.97 46.28 15.44
CA LEU A 529 -3.23 44.85 15.42
C LEU A 529 -1.93 44.12 15.80
N PRO A 530 -1.81 43.51 16.98
CA PRO A 530 -0.63 42.72 17.34
C PRO A 530 -0.45 41.50 16.50
N ALA A 531 0.79 41.16 16.11
CA ALA A 531 1.09 39.95 15.31
C ALA A 531 0.53 38.65 15.91
N PRO A 532 0.58 38.40 17.24
CA PRO A 532 -0.04 37.19 17.80
C PRO A 532 -1.55 37.11 17.57
N LEU A 533 -2.28 38.23 17.59
CA LEU A 533 -3.72 38.24 17.34
C LEU A 533 -4.04 37.92 15.88
N MET A 534 -3.32 38.52 14.93
CA MET A 534 -3.44 38.21 13.53
C MET A 534 -3.12 36.72 13.21
N VAL A 535 -2.00 36.21 13.76
CA VAL A 535 -1.62 34.79 13.58
C VAL A 535 -2.63 33.87 14.24
N GLY A 536 -3.13 34.20 15.43
CA GLY A 536 -4.17 33.44 16.11
C GLY A 536 -5.47 33.39 15.33
N ALA A 537 -5.92 34.52 14.76
CA ALA A 537 -7.10 34.56 13.92
C ALA A 537 -6.93 33.70 12.64
N LEU A 538 -5.79 33.80 11.95
CA LEU A 538 -5.50 32.97 10.79
C LEU A 538 -5.44 31.47 11.15
N LEU A 539 -4.85 31.12 12.30
CA LEU A 539 -4.79 29.73 12.78
C LEU A 539 -6.20 29.18 13.02
N VAL A 540 -7.06 29.93 13.72
CA VAL A 540 -8.44 29.50 14.00
C VAL A 540 -9.24 29.32 12.71
N LEU A 541 -9.13 30.26 11.78
CA LEU A 541 -9.79 30.16 10.46
C LEU A 541 -9.30 28.94 9.67
N THR A 542 -7.97 28.72 9.64
CA THR A 542 -7.38 27.58 8.93
C THR A 542 -7.77 26.26 9.60
N LEU A 543 -7.76 26.19 10.93
CA LEU A 543 -8.19 24.99 11.66
C LEU A 543 -9.67 24.69 11.40
N GLY A 544 -10.54 25.70 11.45
CA GLY A 544 -11.97 25.56 11.16
C GLY A 544 -12.22 25.06 9.73
N ASP A 545 -11.52 25.65 8.77
CA ASP A 545 -11.57 25.25 7.36
C ASP A 545 -11.19 23.78 7.17
N MET A 546 -9.99 23.41 7.62
CA MET A 546 -9.47 22.05 7.43
C MET A 546 -10.22 21.01 8.26
N TRP A 547 -10.67 21.38 9.48
CA TRP A 547 -11.49 20.50 10.32
C TRP A 547 -12.81 20.13 9.66
N THR A 548 -13.51 21.10 9.09
CA THR A 548 -14.81 20.85 8.44
C THR A 548 -14.67 19.97 7.20
N VAL A 549 -13.57 20.11 6.45
CA VAL A 549 -13.28 19.20 5.33
C VAL A 549 -12.94 17.80 5.82
N ASN A 550 -12.08 17.67 6.84
CA ASN A 550 -11.65 16.38 7.35
C ASN A 550 -12.79 15.55 7.95
N LYS A 551 -13.76 16.19 8.60
CA LYS A 551 -14.95 15.52 9.15
C LYS A 551 -15.83 14.85 8.09
N ARG A 552 -15.72 15.23 6.83
CA ARG A 552 -16.41 14.54 5.72
C ARG A 552 -15.87 13.13 5.49
N TYR A 553 -14.60 12.85 5.85
CA TYR A 553 -13.88 11.62 5.49
C TYR A 553 -13.43 10.79 6.70
N LEU A 554 -13.27 11.42 7.86
CA LEU A 554 -12.98 10.74 9.13
C LEU A 554 -13.88 11.34 10.21
N ASN A 555 -14.94 10.63 10.55
CA ASN A 555 -15.95 11.01 11.52
C ASN A 555 -16.27 9.81 12.44
N THR A 556 -17.30 9.91 13.27
CA THR A 556 -17.72 8.85 14.19
C THR A 556 -18.08 7.56 13.47
N ASP A 557 -18.67 7.66 12.26
CA ASP A 557 -19.13 6.50 11.47
C ASP A 557 -17.95 5.69 10.87
N SER A 558 -16.75 6.31 10.85
CA SER A 558 -15.51 5.65 10.44
C SER A 558 -14.96 4.67 11.50
N PHE A 559 -15.56 4.64 12.69
CA PHE A 559 -15.15 3.78 13.80
C PHE A 559 -16.24 2.77 14.08
N SER A 560 -15.86 1.51 14.20
CA SER A 560 -16.72 0.41 14.63
C SER A 560 -16.25 -0.15 15.95
N GLU A 561 -17.14 -0.78 16.69
CA GLU A 561 -16.76 -1.48 17.91
C GLU A 561 -15.84 -2.67 17.59
N PRO A 562 -14.88 -3.02 18.48
CA PRO A 562 -13.98 -4.15 18.27
C PRO A 562 -14.73 -5.47 18.02
N GLN A 563 -15.91 -5.65 18.59
CA GLN A 563 -16.77 -6.83 18.42
C GLN A 563 -17.13 -7.09 16.95
N VAL A 564 -17.35 -6.04 16.16
CA VAL A 564 -17.67 -6.17 14.71
C VAL A 564 -16.51 -6.85 13.97
N MET A 565 -15.27 -6.51 14.33
CA MET A 565 -14.08 -7.16 13.74
C MET A 565 -13.96 -8.61 14.20
N GLU A 566 -14.25 -8.91 15.46
CA GLU A 566 -14.25 -10.27 16.01
C GLU A 566 -15.36 -11.12 15.37
N GLU A 567 -16.52 -10.54 15.09
CA GLU A 567 -17.61 -11.21 14.37
C GLU A 567 -17.21 -11.61 12.95
N GLY A 568 -16.50 -10.74 12.23
CA GLY A 568 -15.97 -11.02 10.91
C GLY A 568 -14.89 -12.13 10.90
N LEU A 569 -14.34 -12.48 12.06
CA LEU A 569 -13.35 -13.55 12.22
C LEU A 569 -13.94 -14.82 12.86
N LYS A 570 -15.25 -14.90 13.11
CA LYS A 570 -15.91 -16.11 13.59
C LYS A 570 -15.78 -17.24 12.57
N LYS A 571 -15.68 -18.46 13.09
CA LYS A 571 -15.64 -19.66 12.24
C LYS A 571 -16.97 -19.81 11.51
N THR A 572 -16.86 -20.13 10.25
CA THR A 572 -18.01 -20.54 9.44
C THR A 572 -18.27 -22.06 9.62
N PRO A 573 -19.43 -22.60 9.25
CA PRO A 573 -19.66 -24.05 9.25
C PRO A 573 -18.62 -24.84 8.43
N ALA A 574 -18.15 -24.27 7.31
CA ALA A 574 -17.07 -24.85 6.54
C ALA A 574 -15.74 -24.91 7.34
N ASP A 575 -15.39 -23.82 8.04
CA ASP A 575 -14.18 -23.81 8.88
C ASP A 575 -14.25 -24.86 9.98
N GLU A 576 -15.40 -25.03 10.64
CA GLU A 576 -15.62 -26.05 11.67
C GLU A 576 -15.43 -27.47 11.11
N THR A 577 -15.94 -27.71 9.90
CA THR A 577 -15.79 -28.99 9.21
C THR A 577 -14.30 -29.28 8.90
N ILE A 578 -13.61 -28.30 8.31
CA ILE A 578 -12.20 -28.43 7.90
C ILE A 578 -11.28 -28.64 9.11
N LEU A 579 -11.55 -27.96 10.22
CA LEU A 579 -10.74 -28.04 11.45
C LEU A 579 -10.88 -29.39 12.18
N GLN A 580 -11.80 -30.28 11.76
CA GLN A 580 -11.85 -31.66 12.22
C GLN A 580 -10.75 -32.53 11.60
N ASP A 581 -10.22 -32.13 10.44
CA ASP A 581 -9.11 -32.80 9.79
C ASP A 581 -7.83 -32.63 10.62
N LYS A 582 -7.25 -33.75 11.05
CA LYS A 582 -6.04 -33.80 11.89
C LYS A 582 -4.75 -34.01 11.10
N SER A 583 -4.82 -33.93 9.76
CA SER A 583 -3.62 -33.97 8.92
C SER A 583 -2.67 -32.85 9.31
N LEU A 584 -1.36 -33.10 9.33
CA LEU A 584 -0.35 -32.13 9.77
C LEU A 584 -0.29 -30.89 8.88
N ASP A 585 -0.52 -31.11 7.58
CA ASP A 585 -0.47 -30.00 6.61
C ASP A 585 -1.38 -30.30 5.41
N TYR A 586 -2.17 -29.28 5.06
CA TYR A 586 -3.02 -29.19 3.85
C TYR A 586 -3.34 -27.73 3.58
N ARG A 587 -3.84 -27.44 2.39
CA ARG A 587 -4.25 -26.09 2.02
C ARG A 587 -5.72 -26.01 1.67
N VAL A 588 -6.27 -24.81 1.86
CA VAL A 588 -7.68 -24.49 1.66
C VAL A 588 -7.81 -23.43 0.57
N LEU A 589 -8.77 -23.65 -0.34
CA LEU A 589 -9.19 -22.70 -1.37
C LEU A 589 -10.59 -22.17 -1.02
N ASN A 590 -10.78 -20.86 -0.97
CA ASN A 590 -12.10 -20.27 -0.71
C ASN A 590 -12.70 -19.71 -2.01
N LEU A 591 -13.74 -20.33 -2.52
CA LEU A 591 -14.54 -19.90 -3.67
C LEU A 591 -15.89 -19.33 -3.24
N GLY A 592 -16.16 -19.25 -1.92
CA GLY A 592 -17.46 -18.86 -1.38
C GLY A 592 -17.73 -17.34 -1.40
N ASN A 593 -16.71 -16.50 -1.51
CA ASN A 593 -16.82 -15.06 -1.33
C ASN A 593 -17.17 -14.28 -2.63
N GLY A 594 -17.48 -14.96 -3.74
CA GLY A 594 -17.91 -14.32 -5.00
C GLY A 594 -16.84 -13.54 -5.76
N GLY A 595 -15.62 -13.40 -5.22
CA GLY A 595 -14.47 -12.74 -5.84
C GLY A 595 -13.31 -13.69 -6.08
N SER A 596 -12.20 -13.17 -6.64
CA SER A 596 -10.99 -13.97 -6.81
C SER A 596 -10.38 -14.33 -5.45
N PRO A 597 -10.15 -15.63 -5.17
CA PRO A 597 -9.50 -16.07 -3.92
C PRO A 597 -8.07 -15.53 -3.77
N PHE A 598 -7.44 -15.09 -4.86
CA PHE A 598 -6.10 -14.52 -4.91
C PHE A 598 -6.06 -13.00 -4.66
N ASN A 599 -7.21 -12.39 -4.36
CA ASN A 599 -7.38 -10.98 -4.00
C ASN A 599 -8.30 -10.81 -2.78
N GLU A 600 -8.30 -11.77 -1.87
CA GLU A 600 -9.07 -11.75 -0.62
C GLU A 600 -8.48 -10.74 0.36
N THR A 601 -8.91 -9.48 0.30
CA THR A 601 -8.36 -8.37 1.10
C THR A 601 -8.56 -8.53 2.61
N SER A 602 -9.57 -9.29 3.04
CA SER A 602 -9.80 -9.63 4.45
C SER A 602 -8.82 -10.68 4.99
N ASN A 603 -8.26 -11.52 4.12
CA ASN A 603 -7.47 -12.70 4.50
C ASN A 603 -8.16 -13.60 5.55
N GLN A 604 -9.50 -13.67 5.53
CA GLN A 604 -10.31 -14.42 6.50
C GLN A 604 -10.00 -15.92 6.45
N THR A 605 -9.85 -16.46 5.23
CA THR A 605 -9.46 -17.87 5.03
C THR A 605 -8.13 -18.17 5.70
N ALA A 606 -7.15 -17.29 5.52
CA ALA A 606 -5.82 -17.43 6.11
C ALA A 606 -5.80 -17.32 7.64
N TYR A 607 -6.83 -16.74 8.25
CA TYR A 607 -6.95 -16.65 9.71
C TYR A 607 -7.19 -18.03 10.35
N TRP A 608 -7.93 -18.92 9.67
CA TRP A 608 -8.26 -20.25 10.18
C TRP A 608 -7.44 -21.37 9.55
N HIS A 609 -6.97 -21.19 8.32
CA HIS A 609 -6.38 -22.23 7.49
C HIS A 609 -5.11 -21.76 6.77
N LYS A 610 -4.29 -22.71 6.32
CA LYS A 610 -3.25 -22.44 5.33
C LYS A 610 -3.91 -22.27 3.97
N SER A 611 -3.84 -21.09 3.37
CA SER A 611 -4.58 -20.74 2.17
C SER A 611 -3.71 -20.78 0.91
N VAL A 612 -4.28 -21.29 -0.19
CA VAL A 612 -3.70 -21.09 -1.54
C VAL A 612 -3.92 -19.66 -2.03
N GLY A 613 -4.96 -18.99 -1.51
CA GLY A 613 -5.32 -17.61 -1.83
C GLY A 613 -4.76 -16.59 -0.84
N GLY A 614 -5.40 -15.42 -0.83
CA GLY A 614 -5.11 -14.30 0.07
C GLY A 614 -4.80 -13.01 -0.66
N TYR A 615 -4.37 -12.00 0.09
CA TYR A 615 -3.97 -10.70 -0.42
C TYR A 615 -2.64 -10.23 0.16
N HIS A 616 -1.70 -9.90 -0.72
CA HIS A 616 -0.48 -9.18 -0.38
C HIS A 616 0.03 -8.39 -1.60
N ALA A 617 0.34 -7.10 -1.40
CA ALA A 617 0.77 -6.20 -2.48
C ALA A 617 2.16 -6.50 -3.07
N ALA A 618 2.92 -7.42 -2.45
CA ALA A 618 4.24 -7.85 -2.88
C ALA A 618 4.36 -9.38 -2.76
N LYS A 619 3.38 -10.13 -3.31
CA LYS A 619 3.43 -11.60 -3.38
C LYS A 619 4.61 -12.06 -4.27
N LEU A 620 5.00 -13.33 -4.16
CA LEU A 620 6.06 -13.91 -4.98
C LEU A 620 5.66 -13.83 -6.47
N HIS A 621 6.59 -13.39 -7.32
CA HIS A 621 6.33 -13.17 -8.76
C HIS A 621 5.88 -14.46 -9.44
N ARG A 622 6.59 -15.57 -9.21
CA ARG A 622 6.27 -16.88 -9.80
C ARG A 622 4.89 -17.39 -9.38
N TYR A 623 4.44 -17.06 -8.17
CA TYR A 623 3.10 -17.44 -7.72
C TYR A 623 2.03 -16.62 -8.45
N GLN A 624 2.31 -15.32 -8.72
CA GLN A 624 1.42 -14.51 -9.57
C GLN A 624 1.37 -15.05 -11.00
N ASP A 625 2.52 -15.41 -11.58
CA ASP A 625 2.57 -16.02 -12.91
C ASP A 625 1.72 -17.32 -12.98
N LEU A 626 1.75 -18.13 -11.92
CA LEU A 626 0.95 -19.33 -11.79
C LEU A 626 -0.55 -19.03 -11.66
N ILE A 627 -0.92 -17.99 -10.91
CA ILE A 627 -2.30 -17.48 -10.80
C ILE A 627 -2.81 -17.11 -12.19
N ASP A 628 -2.04 -16.30 -12.92
CA ASP A 628 -2.44 -15.77 -14.23
C ASP A 628 -2.51 -16.84 -15.32
N ALA A 629 -1.57 -17.79 -15.30
CA ALA A 629 -1.50 -18.86 -16.30
C ALA A 629 -2.54 -19.98 -16.06
N TYR A 630 -2.77 -20.36 -14.79
CA TYR A 630 -3.51 -21.60 -14.47
C TYR A 630 -4.55 -21.43 -13.36
N LEU A 631 -4.19 -20.90 -12.18
CA LEU A 631 -5.03 -21.03 -10.99
C LEU A 631 -6.40 -20.36 -11.13
N ASN A 632 -6.47 -19.19 -11.80
CA ASN A 632 -7.77 -18.56 -12.07
C ASN A 632 -8.68 -19.44 -12.92
N ALA A 633 -8.16 -20.07 -13.98
CA ALA A 633 -8.93 -20.96 -14.85
C ALA A 633 -9.34 -22.26 -14.13
N GLU A 634 -8.43 -22.83 -13.34
CA GLU A 634 -8.70 -24.03 -12.55
C GLU A 634 -9.75 -23.80 -11.46
N CYS A 635 -9.76 -22.62 -10.82
CA CYS A 635 -10.82 -22.25 -9.85
C CYS A 635 -12.19 -22.25 -10.51
N VAL A 636 -12.33 -21.67 -11.71
CA VAL A 636 -13.58 -21.65 -12.47
C VAL A 636 -13.99 -23.07 -12.87
N ALA A 637 -13.06 -23.86 -13.38
CA ALA A 637 -13.31 -25.25 -13.81
C ALA A 637 -13.70 -26.14 -12.62
N LEU A 638 -13.02 -26.02 -11.48
CA LEU A 638 -13.30 -26.76 -10.27
C LEU A 638 -14.68 -26.41 -9.68
N ASN A 639 -15.02 -25.12 -9.62
CA ASN A 639 -16.33 -24.67 -9.16
C ASN A 639 -17.45 -25.25 -10.07
N LYS A 640 -17.25 -25.19 -11.39
CA LYS A 640 -18.19 -25.78 -12.36
C LYS A 640 -18.34 -27.28 -12.16
N ALA A 641 -17.26 -28.03 -11.98
CA ALA A 641 -17.30 -29.45 -11.73
C ALA A 641 -18.05 -29.80 -10.45
N ILE A 642 -17.80 -29.07 -9.35
CA ILE A 642 -18.50 -29.24 -8.08
C ILE A 642 -20.02 -29.00 -8.28
N GLN A 643 -20.39 -27.90 -8.95
CA GLN A 643 -21.80 -27.57 -9.20
C GLN A 643 -22.49 -28.61 -10.09
N GLN A 644 -21.81 -29.13 -11.09
CA GLN A 644 -22.33 -30.20 -11.97
C GLN A 644 -22.63 -31.47 -11.18
N HIS A 645 -21.71 -31.95 -10.34
CA HIS A 645 -21.94 -33.13 -9.49
C HIS A 645 -23.06 -32.89 -8.48
N TYR A 646 -23.08 -31.70 -7.86
CA TYR A 646 -24.15 -31.31 -6.92
C TYR A 646 -25.53 -31.34 -7.60
N ASN A 647 -25.67 -30.72 -8.76
CA ASN A 647 -26.92 -30.68 -9.50
C ASN A 647 -27.32 -32.06 -10.03
N ALA A 648 -26.37 -32.89 -10.45
CA ALA A 648 -26.64 -34.27 -10.89
C ALA A 648 -27.22 -35.13 -9.75
N LEU A 649 -26.64 -34.99 -8.53
CA LEU A 649 -27.17 -35.71 -7.37
C LEU A 649 -28.56 -35.20 -6.97
N LEU A 650 -28.82 -33.89 -7.05
CA LEU A 650 -30.16 -33.33 -6.77
C LEU A 650 -31.21 -33.76 -7.79
N ALA A 651 -30.84 -33.90 -9.07
CA ALA A 651 -31.76 -34.38 -10.13
C ALA A 651 -32.21 -35.85 -9.93
N ASP A 652 -31.36 -36.65 -9.25
CA ASP A 652 -31.67 -38.02 -8.85
C ASP A 652 -32.31 -38.14 -7.47
N SER A 653 -33.13 -37.15 -7.09
CA SER A 653 -33.74 -37.01 -5.78
C SER A 653 -34.49 -38.27 -5.27
N ASN A 654 -35.07 -39.07 -6.14
CA ASN A 654 -35.78 -40.33 -5.83
C ASN A 654 -34.87 -41.43 -5.26
N HIS A 655 -33.56 -41.35 -5.54
CA HIS A 655 -32.57 -42.34 -5.10
C HIS A 655 -31.65 -41.81 -3.97
N LEU A 656 -31.77 -40.53 -3.56
CA LEU A 656 -30.92 -39.96 -2.50
C LEU A 656 -31.02 -40.75 -1.21
N ALA A 657 -32.25 -41.04 -0.75
CA ALA A 657 -32.46 -41.80 0.48
C ALA A 657 -31.90 -43.23 0.38
N ALA A 658 -32.04 -43.88 -0.79
CA ALA A 658 -31.47 -45.23 -1.05
C ALA A 658 -29.92 -45.24 -1.02
N ARG A 659 -29.29 -44.09 -1.32
CA ARG A 659 -27.84 -43.87 -1.22
C ARG A 659 -27.39 -43.43 0.16
N GLY A 660 -28.31 -43.32 1.12
CA GLY A 660 -28.03 -42.83 2.49
C GLY A 660 -27.81 -41.32 2.57
N ILE A 661 -28.21 -40.57 1.57
CA ILE A 661 -28.08 -39.10 1.53
C ILE A 661 -29.38 -38.50 2.12
N THR A 662 -29.34 -38.19 3.40
CA THR A 662 -30.51 -37.72 4.17
C THR A 662 -30.37 -36.24 4.61
N SER A 663 -29.16 -35.69 4.52
CA SER A 663 -28.87 -34.31 4.88
C SER A 663 -28.03 -33.62 3.81
N GLN A 664 -27.98 -32.30 3.88
CA GLN A 664 -27.11 -31.51 3.00
C GLN A 664 -25.62 -31.82 3.21
N ALA A 665 -25.22 -32.17 4.41
CA ALA A 665 -23.86 -32.62 4.72
C ALA A 665 -23.53 -33.96 4.00
N ASP A 666 -24.49 -34.92 3.97
CA ASP A 666 -24.32 -36.17 3.21
C ASP A 666 -24.19 -35.90 1.72
N LEU A 667 -24.97 -34.94 1.19
CA LEU A 667 -24.91 -34.55 -0.22
C LEU A 667 -23.52 -33.98 -0.59
N VAL A 668 -23.00 -33.06 0.25
CA VAL A 668 -21.65 -32.48 0.06
C VAL A 668 -20.56 -33.56 0.14
N LYS A 669 -20.71 -34.52 1.05
CA LYS A 669 -19.80 -35.67 1.17
C LYS A 669 -19.86 -36.56 -0.08
N ALA A 670 -21.04 -36.81 -0.63
CA ALA A 670 -21.21 -37.57 -1.87
C ALA A 670 -20.54 -36.82 -3.04
N VAL A 671 -20.73 -35.50 -3.15
CA VAL A 671 -20.03 -34.70 -4.16
C VAL A 671 -18.52 -34.86 -4.03
N SER A 672 -17.97 -34.80 -2.81
CA SER A 672 -16.52 -34.97 -2.57
C SER A 672 -16.02 -36.34 -3.02
N GLN A 673 -16.80 -37.40 -2.82
CA GLN A 673 -16.43 -38.79 -3.22
C GLN A 673 -16.45 -39.02 -4.73
N GLU A 674 -17.34 -38.32 -5.43
CA GLU A 674 -17.52 -38.49 -6.90
C GLU A 674 -16.62 -37.53 -7.71
N LEU A 675 -16.12 -36.46 -7.06
CA LEU A 675 -15.31 -35.44 -7.70
C LEU A 675 -13.98 -36.02 -8.24
N ARG A 676 -13.69 -35.72 -9.51
CA ARG A 676 -12.41 -36.09 -10.19
C ARG A 676 -11.71 -34.81 -10.60
N THR A 677 -10.58 -34.51 -9.97
CA THR A 677 -9.87 -33.25 -10.14
C THR A 677 -8.54 -33.36 -10.87
N ASP A 678 -8.06 -34.57 -11.15
CA ASP A 678 -6.76 -34.79 -11.81
C ASP A 678 -6.64 -34.07 -13.17
N SER A 679 -7.72 -33.97 -13.93
CA SER A 679 -7.76 -33.25 -15.20
C SER A 679 -8.34 -31.83 -15.13
N VAL A 680 -9.01 -31.49 -14.04
CA VAL A 680 -9.73 -30.22 -13.87
C VAL A 680 -8.85 -29.17 -13.19
N SER A 681 -8.07 -29.61 -12.22
CA SER A 681 -7.26 -28.72 -11.38
C SER A 681 -5.91 -29.31 -10.97
N PRO A 682 -5.07 -29.77 -11.94
CA PRO A 682 -3.80 -30.43 -11.61
C PRO A 682 -2.81 -29.50 -10.88
N VAL A 683 -2.84 -28.20 -11.14
CA VAL A 683 -1.96 -27.23 -10.47
C VAL A 683 -2.43 -26.98 -9.04
N LEU A 684 -3.73 -26.91 -8.76
CA LEU A 684 -4.26 -26.87 -7.40
C LEU A 684 -3.95 -28.16 -6.63
N ASN A 685 -4.00 -29.33 -7.31
CA ASN A 685 -3.66 -30.61 -6.70
C ASN A 685 -2.19 -30.68 -6.26
N MET A 686 -1.24 -30.23 -7.08
CA MET A 686 0.18 -30.20 -6.71
C MET A 686 0.48 -29.21 -5.58
N LEU A 687 -0.38 -28.19 -5.35
CA LEU A 687 -0.29 -27.29 -4.22
C LEU A 687 -0.92 -27.86 -2.93
N ASN A 688 -1.31 -29.15 -2.90
CA ASN A 688 -1.97 -29.82 -1.78
C ASN A 688 -3.27 -29.11 -1.34
N THR A 689 -4.08 -28.66 -2.32
CA THR A 689 -5.38 -28.01 -2.08
C THR A 689 -6.42 -29.06 -1.71
N LYS A 690 -6.53 -29.41 -0.43
CA LYS A 690 -7.36 -30.50 0.07
C LYS A 690 -8.82 -30.10 0.26
N TRP A 691 -9.07 -28.85 0.68
CA TRP A 691 -10.41 -28.38 1.00
C TRP A 691 -10.81 -27.17 0.15
N VAL A 692 -12.08 -27.11 -0.26
CA VAL A 692 -12.67 -26.00 -1.00
C VAL A 692 -13.87 -25.47 -0.24
N ILE A 693 -13.85 -24.19 0.15
CA ILE A 693 -14.96 -23.49 0.81
C ILE A 693 -15.87 -22.89 -0.24
N LEU A 694 -17.19 -23.06 -0.08
CA LEU A 694 -18.25 -22.63 -0.98
C LEU A 694 -19.37 -21.88 -0.26
N ALA A 695 -20.25 -21.20 -1.02
CA ALA A 695 -21.49 -20.60 -0.57
C ALA A 695 -21.33 -19.73 0.69
N GLY A 696 -20.38 -18.76 0.67
CA GLY A 696 -20.18 -17.86 1.80
C GLY A 696 -19.68 -18.53 3.08
N GLY A 697 -19.02 -19.70 2.97
CA GLY A 697 -18.52 -20.45 4.13
C GLY A 697 -19.54 -21.46 4.69
N GLN A 698 -20.63 -21.75 3.97
CA GLN A 698 -21.61 -22.73 4.44
C GLN A 698 -21.14 -24.17 4.27
N PHE A 699 -20.36 -24.44 3.23
CA PHE A 699 -19.97 -25.80 2.87
C PHE A 699 -18.46 -25.92 2.62
N ALA A 700 -17.90 -27.06 2.99
CA ALA A 700 -16.55 -27.48 2.64
C ALA A 700 -16.60 -28.78 1.82
N VAL A 701 -15.98 -28.79 0.64
CA VAL A 701 -15.84 -29.95 -0.22
C VAL A 701 -14.40 -30.45 -0.15
N GLU A 702 -14.19 -31.73 0.12
CA GLU A 702 -12.85 -32.34 0.10
C GLU A 702 -12.45 -32.64 -1.36
N ASN A 703 -11.22 -32.31 -1.74
CA ASN A 703 -10.62 -32.62 -3.01
C ASN A 703 -9.79 -33.91 -2.90
N PRO A 704 -10.27 -35.03 -3.46
CA PRO A 704 -9.57 -36.31 -3.36
C PRO A 704 -8.37 -36.44 -4.29
N GLY A 705 -8.21 -35.52 -5.25
CA GLY A 705 -7.15 -35.57 -6.27
C GLY A 705 -5.84 -34.91 -5.85
N THR A 706 -5.70 -34.46 -4.58
CA THR A 706 -4.44 -33.82 -4.11
C THR A 706 -3.24 -34.76 -4.21
N ASN A 707 -2.06 -34.20 -4.54
CA ASN A 707 -0.81 -34.97 -4.56
C ASN A 707 -0.24 -35.22 -3.14
N GLY A 708 -0.82 -34.61 -2.09
CA GLY A 708 -0.33 -34.66 -0.71
C GLY A 708 0.82 -33.69 -0.43
N ASN A 709 1.52 -33.90 0.71
CA ASN A 709 2.60 -33.00 1.16
C ASN A 709 3.89 -33.19 0.35
N ALA A 710 4.17 -34.43 -0.11
CA ALA A 710 5.35 -34.75 -0.90
C ALA A 710 5.15 -36.10 -1.59
N TRP A 711 5.78 -36.30 -2.75
CA TRP A 711 5.69 -37.53 -3.54
C TRP A 711 6.96 -37.75 -4.37
N PHE A 712 7.25 -39.01 -4.69
CA PHE A 712 8.25 -39.35 -5.69
C PHE A 712 7.70 -39.12 -7.08
N VAL A 713 8.55 -38.61 -8.00
CA VAL A 713 8.21 -38.48 -9.42
C VAL A 713 8.80 -39.61 -10.22
N ASP A 714 7.99 -40.17 -11.13
CA ASP A 714 8.38 -41.25 -12.03
C ASP A 714 9.16 -40.72 -13.24
N ARG A 715 8.97 -39.49 -13.61
CA ARG A 715 9.65 -38.78 -14.70
C ARG A 715 10.03 -37.38 -14.31
N LEU A 716 11.24 -36.96 -14.70
CA LEU A 716 11.72 -35.59 -14.54
C LEU A 716 12.22 -35.05 -15.87
N ASP A 717 11.54 -34.03 -16.36
CA ASP A 717 11.85 -33.38 -17.64
C ASP A 717 12.63 -32.07 -17.36
N PHE A 718 13.80 -31.93 -18.01
CA PHE A 718 14.57 -30.69 -17.94
C PHE A 718 14.26 -29.81 -19.15
N VAL A 719 14.04 -28.52 -18.90
CA VAL A 719 13.68 -27.52 -19.91
C VAL A 719 14.62 -26.31 -19.83
N PRO A 720 14.84 -25.58 -20.94
CA PRO A 720 15.93 -24.62 -21.04
C PRO A 720 15.74 -23.34 -20.20
N ASN A 721 14.51 -22.98 -19.79
CA ASN A 721 14.24 -21.73 -19.09
C ASN A 721 12.86 -21.72 -18.42
N ALA A 722 12.59 -20.65 -17.67
CA ALA A 722 11.33 -20.43 -16.96
C ALA A 722 10.08 -20.41 -17.88
N ASP A 723 10.20 -19.86 -19.11
CA ASP A 723 9.11 -19.85 -20.09
C ASP A 723 8.68 -21.28 -20.48
N ALA A 724 9.65 -22.13 -20.75
CA ALA A 724 9.43 -23.52 -21.10
C ALA A 724 8.90 -24.32 -19.91
N GLU A 725 9.43 -24.04 -18.68
CA GLU A 725 8.98 -24.67 -17.44
C GLU A 725 7.50 -24.39 -17.18
N LEU A 726 7.08 -23.11 -17.23
CA LEU A 726 5.68 -22.75 -17.02
C LEU A 726 4.76 -23.37 -18.09
N LYS A 727 5.12 -23.30 -19.37
CA LYS A 727 4.32 -23.86 -20.48
C LYS A 727 4.19 -25.39 -20.42
N ALA A 728 5.20 -26.06 -19.92
CA ALA A 728 5.21 -27.51 -19.84
C ALA A 728 4.19 -28.07 -18.83
N LEU A 729 3.82 -27.28 -17.78
CA LEU A 729 2.84 -27.72 -16.77
C LEU A 729 1.50 -28.12 -17.39
N ALA A 730 1.05 -27.46 -18.47
CA ALA A 730 -0.20 -27.79 -19.19
C ALA A 730 -0.24 -29.20 -19.80
N LYS A 731 0.93 -29.82 -20.04
CA LYS A 731 1.06 -31.09 -20.73
C LYS A 731 1.66 -32.19 -19.86
N THR A 732 2.03 -31.86 -18.62
CA THR A 732 2.69 -32.77 -17.69
C THR A 732 1.68 -33.34 -16.72
N ASP A 733 1.67 -34.66 -16.54
CA ASP A 733 0.96 -35.28 -15.43
C ASP A 733 1.70 -34.96 -14.12
N LEU A 734 1.26 -33.87 -13.45
CA LEU A 734 1.93 -33.33 -12.28
C LEU A 734 1.89 -34.24 -11.04
N LYS A 735 1.16 -35.35 -11.12
CA LYS A 735 1.12 -36.36 -10.06
C LYS A 735 2.27 -37.36 -10.21
N HIS A 736 2.68 -37.68 -11.44
CA HIS A 736 3.69 -38.69 -11.74
C HIS A 736 4.98 -38.10 -12.33
N ALA A 737 4.93 -36.88 -12.85
CA ALA A 737 6.07 -36.23 -13.47
C ALA A 737 6.31 -34.83 -12.90
N ALA A 738 7.56 -34.38 -13.01
CA ALA A 738 7.93 -33.01 -12.71
C ALA A 738 8.73 -32.40 -13.87
N VAL A 739 8.65 -31.08 -13.99
CA VAL A 739 9.44 -30.28 -14.91
C VAL A 739 10.40 -29.40 -14.11
N ALA A 740 11.65 -29.32 -14.54
CA ALA A 740 12.68 -28.50 -13.91
C ALA A 740 13.43 -27.66 -14.96
N ASP A 741 13.77 -26.44 -14.59
CA ASP A 741 14.71 -25.62 -15.38
C ASP A 741 16.12 -26.28 -15.37
N GLU A 742 16.82 -26.25 -16.51
CA GLU A 742 18.16 -26.84 -16.65
C GLU A 742 19.18 -26.35 -15.62
N ARG A 743 18.98 -25.18 -15.02
CA ARG A 743 19.80 -24.66 -13.92
C ARG A 743 19.87 -25.59 -12.71
N PHE A 744 18.83 -26.42 -12.49
CA PHE A 744 18.75 -27.38 -11.40
C PHE A 744 19.16 -28.81 -11.79
N LYS A 745 19.64 -29.00 -13.01
CA LYS A 745 20.02 -30.32 -13.53
C LYS A 745 21.14 -30.96 -12.71
N THR A 746 22.12 -30.18 -12.25
CA THR A 746 23.21 -30.69 -11.40
C THR A 746 22.69 -31.24 -10.08
N ASP A 747 21.65 -30.64 -9.50
CA ASP A 747 21.15 -30.99 -8.18
C ASP A 747 20.16 -32.15 -8.24
N LEU A 748 19.43 -32.29 -9.34
CA LEU A 748 18.33 -33.24 -9.47
C LEU A 748 18.62 -34.43 -10.40
N ALA A 749 19.61 -34.33 -11.33
CA ALA A 749 19.87 -35.41 -12.26
C ALA A 749 20.21 -36.72 -11.53
N THR A 750 19.51 -37.78 -11.90
CA THR A 750 19.70 -39.14 -11.36
C THR A 750 19.52 -40.18 -12.48
N SER A 751 20.24 -41.27 -12.39
CA SER A 751 20.09 -42.40 -13.31
C SER A 751 18.90 -43.32 -12.95
N THR A 752 18.36 -43.13 -11.73
CA THR A 752 17.24 -43.94 -11.22
C THR A 752 16.15 -43.02 -10.71
N LEU A 753 14.96 -43.15 -11.29
CA LEU A 753 13.73 -42.63 -10.75
C LEU A 753 12.94 -43.81 -10.22
N GLY A 754 12.79 -43.90 -8.92
CA GLY A 754 12.12 -45.03 -8.26
C GLY A 754 10.89 -44.59 -7.48
N ASN A 755 9.99 -45.51 -7.27
CA ASN A 755 8.85 -45.32 -6.40
C ASN A 755 9.26 -45.42 -4.93
N GLY A 756 8.53 -44.71 -4.10
CA GLY A 756 8.76 -44.73 -2.64
C GLY A 756 7.60 -44.10 -1.90
N THR A 757 7.74 -44.05 -0.59
CA THR A 757 6.81 -43.33 0.29
C THR A 757 7.48 -42.15 0.94
N VAL A 758 6.78 -41.04 1.00
CA VAL A 758 7.21 -39.84 1.72
C VAL A 758 6.09 -39.43 2.67
N LYS A 759 6.38 -39.33 3.95
CA LYS A 759 5.39 -39.00 4.96
C LYS A 759 5.88 -37.82 5.79
N LEU A 760 5.12 -36.75 5.83
CA LEU A 760 5.36 -35.64 6.76
C LEU A 760 5.14 -36.13 8.20
N THR A 761 6.16 -36.02 9.03
CA THR A 761 6.18 -36.48 10.44
C THR A 761 6.15 -35.33 11.44
N HIS A 762 6.63 -34.16 11.04
CA HIS A 762 6.61 -32.93 11.84
C HIS A 762 6.44 -31.73 10.97
N TYR A 763 5.61 -30.80 11.43
CA TYR A 763 5.37 -29.52 10.80
C TYR A 763 5.53 -28.36 11.77
N GLN A 764 6.42 -27.44 11.43
CA GLN A 764 6.50 -26.09 12.00
C GLN A 764 6.78 -25.10 10.85
N PRO A 765 6.41 -23.82 10.97
CA PRO A 765 6.65 -22.85 9.90
C PRO A 765 8.11 -22.77 9.42
N ASN A 766 9.08 -22.88 10.34
CA ASN A 766 10.51 -22.85 10.04
C ASN A 766 11.13 -24.23 9.78
N GLU A 767 10.40 -25.34 10.01
CA GLU A 767 10.99 -26.68 9.97
C GLU A 767 9.95 -27.74 9.56
N LEU A 768 10.31 -28.54 8.57
CA LEU A 768 9.51 -29.66 8.07
C LEU A 768 10.36 -30.94 8.16
N ARG A 769 9.78 -32.02 8.70
CA ARG A 769 10.46 -33.33 8.73
C ARG A 769 9.63 -34.38 8.02
N TYR A 770 10.29 -35.13 7.17
CA TYR A 770 9.70 -36.22 6.41
C TYR A 770 10.45 -37.54 6.67
N ALA A 771 9.67 -38.60 6.80
CA ALA A 771 10.20 -39.95 6.69
C ALA A 771 10.10 -40.39 5.23
N VAL A 772 11.23 -40.75 4.63
CA VAL A 772 11.34 -41.13 3.22
C VAL A 772 11.80 -42.57 3.12
N GLN A 773 11.14 -43.35 2.26
CA GLN A 773 11.54 -44.74 2.01
C GLN A 773 11.44 -45.02 0.52
N SER A 774 12.52 -45.53 -0.07
CA SER A 774 12.57 -45.92 -1.48
C SER A 774 13.59 -47.03 -1.71
N ASP A 775 13.23 -48.01 -2.52
CA ASP A 775 14.13 -49.11 -2.88
C ASP A 775 15.24 -48.69 -3.87
N LYS A 776 15.00 -47.67 -4.68
CA LYS A 776 15.91 -47.24 -5.76
C LYS A 776 16.41 -45.81 -5.60
N GLY A 777 15.85 -45.06 -4.67
CA GLY A 777 16.03 -43.63 -4.63
C GLY A 777 15.28 -42.91 -5.75
N GLY A 778 15.45 -41.57 -5.83
CA GLY A 778 14.77 -40.75 -6.85
C GLY A 778 14.69 -39.30 -6.50
N VAL A 779 13.76 -38.59 -7.14
CA VAL A 779 13.46 -37.18 -6.84
C VAL A 779 12.13 -37.11 -6.12
N VAL A 780 12.13 -36.41 -5.01
CA VAL A 780 10.94 -36.09 -4.20
C VAL A 780 10.52 -34.66 -4.49
N ALA A 781 9.32 -34.49 -5.02
CA ALA A 781 8.64 -33.20 -5.12
C ALA A 781 7.88 -32.92 -3.81
N LEU A 782 7.91 -31.68 -3.34
CA LEU A 782 7.23 -31.24 -2.12
C LEU A 782 6.21 -30.15 -2.50
N SER A 783 5.00 -30.23 -1.94
CA SER A 783 3.95 -29.19 -2.14
C SER A 783 4.29 -27.85 -1.48
N GLU A 784 5.55 -27.53 -1.36
CA GLU A 784 6.07 -26.36 -0.67
C GLU A 784 6.64 -25.35 -1.67
N ILE A 785 6.31 -24.07 -1.49
CA ILE A 785 6.79 -23.01 -2.38
C ILE A 785 8.30 -22.85 -2.26
N TYR A 786 8.99 -22.91 -3.39
CA TYR A 786 10.43 -22.66 -3.47
C TYR A 786 10.75 -21.19 -3.20
N TYR A 787 11.69 -20.98 -2.29
CA TYR A 787 12.29 -19.68 -2.02
C TYR A 787 13.76 -19.85 -1.63
N PRO A 788 14.69 -19.01 -2.10
CA PRO A 788 16.10 -19.08 -1.71
C PRO A 788 16.29 -18.92 -0.20
N GLY A 789 17.12 -19.78 0.39
CA GLY A 789 17.40 -19.77 1.82
C GLY A 789 16.75 -20.90 2.63
N TRP A 790 15.90 -21.73 2.01
CA TRP A 790 15.57 -23.04 2.55
C TRP A 790 16.76 -23.98 2.40
N THR A 791 17.12 -24.67 3.45
CA THR A 791 18.15 -25.72 3.48
C THR A 791 17.51 -27.07 3.74
N ALA A 792 18.12 -28.14 3.25
CA ALA A 792 17.68 -29.50 3.49
C ALA A 792 18.85 -30.35 4.03
N THR A 793 18.53 -31.23 4.98
CA THR A 793 19.45 -32.27 5.41
C THR A 793 18.79 -33.64 5.26
N LEU A 794 19.55 -34.62 4.83
CA LEU A 794 19.15 -36.02 4.77
C LEU A 794 20.04 -36.78 5.75
N ASP A 795 19.40 -37.34 6.78
CA ASP A 795 20.11 -38.01 7.91
C ASP A 795 21.22 -37.15 8.56
N GLY A 796 20.98 -35.80 8.56
CA GLY A 796 21.90 -34.82 9.12
C GLY A 796 22.97 -34.31 8.14
N GLN A 797 23.06 -34.83 6.91
CA GLN A 797 23.96 -34.33 5.90
C GLN A 797 23.21 -33.33 4.98
N GLU A 798 23.82 -32.19 4.71
CA GLU A 798 23.24 -31.16 3.86
C GLU A 798 23.13 -31.64 2.40
N ILE A 799 21.96 -31.44 1.81
CA ILE A 799 21.66 -31.72 0.40
C ILE A 799 21.06 -30.51 -0.28
N PRO A 800 21.21 -30.37 -1.62
CA PRO A 800 20.65 -29.28 -2.39
C PRO A 800 19.10 -29.29 -2.36
N VAL A 801 18.52 -28.09 -2.26
CA VAL A 801 17.07 -27.85 -2.49
C VAL A 801 16.93 -27.23 -3.88
N ALA A 802 16.27 -27.92 -4.78
CA ALA A 802 16.01 -27.48 -6.14
C ALA A 802 14.56 -27.04 -6.30
N ARG A 803 14.24 -26.49 -7.49
CA ARG A 803 12.89 -26.11 -7.88
C ARG A 803 12.39 -27.00 -9.00
N VAL A 804 11.13 -27.42 -8.90
CA VAL A 804 10.37 -28.11 -9.94
C VAL A 804 8.99 -27.49 -10.10
N ASN A 805 8.33 -27.79 -11.21
CA ASN A 805 6.97 -27.35 -11.50
C ASN A 805 6.79 -25.85 -11.30
N TYR A 806 7.82 -25.07 -11.67
CA TYR A 806 7.86 -23.62 -11.63
C TYR A 806 7.89 -22.98 -10.22
N VAL A 807 7.23 -23.59 -9.21
CA VAL A 807 7.07 -23.00 -7.86
C VAL A 807 7.42 -23.95 -6.71
N LEU A 808 7.54 -25.27 -6.95
CA LEU A 808 7.69 -26.24 -5.86
C LEU A 808 9.14 -26.57 -5.53
N ARG A 809 9.39 -26.99 -4.27
CA ARG A 809 10.70 -27.54 -3.87
C ARG A 809 10.84 -28.99 -4.28
N ALA A 810 12.07 -29.40 -4.56
CA ALA A 810 12.41 -30.79 -4.78
C ALA A 810 13.80 -31.12 -4.22
N VAL A 811 13.99 -32.39 -3.85
CA VAL A 811 15.27 -32.93 -3.38
C VAL A 811 15.53 -34.28 -4.01
N LYS A 812 16.80 -34.62 -4.21
CA LYS A 812 17.24 -35.96 -4.62
C LYS A 812 17.53 -36.81 -3.40
N VAL A 813 17.00 -38.04 -3.35
CA VAL A 813 17.14 -38.96 -2.23
C VAL A 813 17.70 -40.30 -2.73
N PRO A 814 18.71 -40.92 -2.07
CA PRO A 814 19.22 -42.25 -2.40
C PRO A 814 18.23 -43.35 -2.02
N ALA A 815 18.53 -44.57 -2.38
CA ALA A 815 17.81 -45.77 -1.91
C ALA A 815 17.98 -45.97 -0.42
N GLY A 816 16.91 -46.39 0.27
CA GLY A 816 16.93 -46.65 1.70
C GLY A 816 15.78 -46.01 2.47
N GLN A 817 15.89 -46.01 3.77
CA GLN A 817 15.04 -45.26 4.71
C GLN A 817 15.84 -44.07 5.23
N HIS A 818 15.25 -42.88 5.07
CA HIS A 818 15.92 -41.62 5.38
C HIS A 818 15.00 -40.67 6.13
N THR A 819 15.62 -39.79 6.93
CA THR A 819 14.94 -38.63 7.52
C THR A 819 15.37 -37.38 6.78
N LEU A 820 14.41 -36.77 6.04
CA LEU A 820 14.60 -35.50 5.38
C LEU A 820 14.11 -34.37 6.28
N VAL A 821 14.97 -33.38 6.53
CA VAL A 821 14.62 -32.17 7.31
C VAL A 821 14.86 -30.94 6.46
N LEU A 822 13.83 -30.12 6.27
CA LEU A 822 13.95 -28.81 5.63
C LEU A 822 13.85 -27.72 6.71
N THR A 823 14.73 -26.72 6.65
CA THR A 823 14.76 -25.61 7.60
C THR A 823 14.88 -24.27 6.91
N PHE A 824 14.22 -23.25 7.48
CA PHE A 824 14.30 -21.86 7.04
C PHE A 824 14.76 -20.97 8.19
N ARG A 825 16.07 -20.82 8.32
CA ARG A 825 16.74 -20.02 9.37
C ARG A 825 17.87 -19.18 8.74
N PRO A 826 17.54 -18.05 8.09
CA PRO A 826 18.56 -17.24 7.42
C PRO A 826 19.60 -16.67 8.39
N SER A 827 20.87 -17.06 8.25
CA SER A 827 21.98 -16.58 9.10
C SER A 827 22.20 -15.06 8.99
N SER A 828 21.78 -14.46 7.86
CA SER A 828 21.78 -13.02 7.65
C SER A 828 20.97 -12.22 8.68
N VAL A 829 19.97 -12.84 9.32
CA VAL A 829 19.19 -12.21 10.40
C VAL A 829 20.10 -11.87 11.57
N SER A 830 20.87 -12.84 12.08
CA SER A 830 21.78 -12.61 13.22
C SER A 830 22.84 -11.55 12.93
N THR A 831 23.46 -11.60 11.74
CA THR A 831 24.48 -10.62 11.34
C THR A 831 23.91 -9.20 11.26
N THR A 832 22.75 -9.03 10.63
CA THR A 832 22.12 -7.72 10.49
C THR A 832 21.61 -7.18 11.81
N GLU A 833 21.10 -8.04 12.71
CA GLU A 833 20.67 -7.66 14.07
C GLU A 833 21.85 -7.15 14.92
N ILE A 834 23.02 -7.79 14.86
CA ILE A 834 24.21 -7.31 15.59
C ILE A 834 24.57 -5.89 15.15
N ILE A 835 24.60 -5.63 13.84
CA ILE A 835 24.89 -4.29 13.30
C ILE A 835 23.85 -3.27 13.78
N ALA A 836 22.57 -3.63 13.78
CA ALA A 836 21.50 -2.77 14.25
C ALA A 836 21.64 -2.43 15.74
N TYR A 837 21.91 -3.41 16.60
CA TYR A 837 22.14 -3.19 18.05
C TYR A 837 23.36 -2.32 18.32
N LEU A 838 24.48 -2.55 17.63
CA LEU A 838 25.68 -1.71 17.77
C LEU A 838 25.39 -0.26 17.37
N THR A 839 24.61 -0.06 16.29
CA THR A 839 24.24 1.29 15.84
C THR A 839 23.29 1.99 16.82
N LEU A 840 22.33 1.27 17.42
CA LEU A 840 21.47 1.80 18.47
C LEU A 840 22.27 2.20 19.72
N ALA A 841 23.26 1.40 20.12
CA ALA A 841 24.15 1.75 21.23
C ALA A 841 24.97 3.01 20.92
N LEU A 842 25.52 3.11 19.71
CA LEU A 842 26.25 4.32 19.27
C LEU A 842 25.35 5.56 19.26
N LEU A 843 24.11 5.44 18.85
CA LEU A 843 23.14 6.54 18.89
C LEU A 843 22.87 7.00 20.32
N ALA A 844 22.64 6.06 21.25
CA ALA A 844 22.40 6.36 22.67
C ALA A 844 23.62 7.06 23.30
N LEU A 845 24.83 6.56 23.07
CA LEU A 845 26.07 7.18 23.52
C LEU A 845 26.27 8.57 22.90
N GLY A 846 25.92 8.75 21.62
CA GLY A 846 25.96 10.03 20.92
C GLY A 846 25.05 11.07 21.59
N PHE A 847 23.80 10.70 21.92
CA PHE A 847 22.89 11.57 22.65
C PHE A 847 23.39 11.89 24.06
N ALA A 848 23.89 10.90 24.81
CA ALA A 848 24.46 11.12 26.14
C ALA A 848 25.63 12.11 26.08
N PHE A 849 26.54 11.97 25.13
CA PHE A 849 27.65 12.88 24.89
C PHE A 849 27.19 14.29 24.50
N ALA A 850 26.21 14.42 23.59
CA ALA A 850 25.68 15.72 23.17
C ALA A 850 24.99 16.47 24.32
N LEU A 851 24.28 15.74 25.17
CA LEU A 851 23.65 16.29 26.38
C LEU A 851 24.73 16.75 27.38
N TRP A 852 25.72 15.89 27.68
CA TRP A 852 26.84 16.25 28.57
C TRP A 852 27.56 17.50 28.08
N GLN A 853 27.89 17.60 26.80
CA GLN A 853 28.54 18.78 26.21
C GLN A 853 27.65 20.02 26.35
N SER A 854 26.34 19.90 26.17
CA SER A 854 25.40 21.01 26.31
C SER A 854 25.33 21.52 27.76
N PHE A 855 25.28 20.60 28.72
CA PHE A 855 25.30 20.98 30.17
C PHE A 855 26.61 21.66 30.59
N ARG A 856 27.74 21.13 30.13
CA ARG A 856 29.08 21.71 30.42
C ARG A 856 29.22 23.13 29.87
N SER A 857 28.72 23.35 28.62
CA SER A 857 28.71 24.67 27.99
C SER A 857 27.81 25.70 28.74
N GLN A 858 26.69 25.25 29.30
CA GLN A 858 25.81 26.11 30.09
C GLN A 858 26.44 26.47 31.43
N LYS A 859 27.09 25.54 32.10
CA LYS A 859 27.76 25.76 33.40
C LYS A 859 28.93 26.74 33.24
N GLY A 860 29.77 26.61 32.21
CA GLY A 860 30.84 27.56 31.93
C GLY A 860 30.35 28.98 31.66
N LYS A 861 29.23 29.17 30.97
CA LYS A 861 28.62 30.50 30.77
C LYS A 861 28.02 31.10 32.03
N ALA A 862 27.46 30.26 32.91
CA ALA A 862 26.94 30.73 34.20
C ALA A 862 28.09 31.17 35.16
N GLU A 863 29.20 30.47 35.11
CA GLU A 863 30.42 30.82 35.86
C GLU A 863 31.12 32.07 35.32
N GLU A 864 31.06 32.39 34.01
CA GLU A 864 31.58 33.63 33.40
C GLU A 864 30.67 34.85 33.67
N THR A 865 29.39 34.65 34.03
CA THR A 865 28.42 35.70 34.32
C THR A 865 28.18 35.92 35.81
N ALA A 866 28.68 35.07 36.70
CA ALA A 866 28.73 35.24 38.15
C ALA A 866 30.08 35.82 38.57
#